data_34236554b72f4f50be8c4e1037355bb3
#
_entry.id   34236554b72f4f50be8c4e1037355bb3
#
_cell.length_a   1.000
_cell.length_b   1.000
_cell.length_c   1.000
_cell.angle_alpha   90.00
_cell.angle_beta   90.00
_cell.angle_gamma   90.00
#
_symmetry.space_group_name_H-M   'P 1'
#
loop_
_entity.id
_entity.type
_entity.pdbx_description
1 polymer ?
#
loop_
_entity_poly.entity_id
_entity_poly.type
_entity_poly.pdbx_seq_one_letter_code
_entity_poly.pdbx_strand_id
1 'polypeptide(L)'
;MHSTQHPNCPAGVARSNGMPPLPIGDGEVWRIAQAIAVLDEAATPERVAALLEADESAVRSTLGRLSAAGLVDAAAARFQQADFRDRVLRHTPVDARKSLFHRAAGLLQLGKESARTVAGLLLGAGYARYPWSSAVLLAAADDAMLQNQIYRAVQCLTLAYRASLHAADRADISGRLLSIEWQVNPSPATRSYVRTTVAARAGLLNWRMLPFLVRYELWHGQVDDAQVALDALERSSGTDSNSDEVAFLYAWLAYTHPEVPTHGPREIEPVQEPGTDAASADRQAATVLSAITAREPIGQIAIAAQELLTEHRLNSATVEPLATAIAGLVHAERLDLAQTWCDVLLAEANARSAPTWQSVFAGLRAEVSLRRGDLTAAEHYAQRALNQVSAKNLGTWVGSPVATLIRALTAAGRYREAQAQLDRAVPLPMFASRFGLRYLHARGHLYLATHRFYDALEDFRSCGELMQRWQIDLPVVVPWRNDMAEAYLAMGDRDNARTYARMHLAELGRPGAHRTGGVSLRLLAATGKPEEGLALLRESEAIARSHDDQLEIARVLQDLAEAYRRAGQPDRSRALHRNADRLSRRCGAKALAGNATAEEKPVLIRSSAEIRSALSPAELRVATLAADGERNRDIAEQLGITTSTVEQHLTRVFRKLKVGSRSELRFAMRADELLS
;
A
#
# COMPACT_ATOMS: atom_id res chain seq x y z
N MET A 1 -57.40 -32.42 40.42
CA MET A 1 -56.89 -33.03 41.66
C MET A 1 -55.41 -32.75 41.80
N HIS A 2 -55.04 -32.23 42.96
CA HIS A 2 -53.68 -31.89 43.49
C HIS A 2 -52.91 -30.77 42.75
N SER A 3 -52.97 -29.53 43.15
CA SER A 3 -52.62 -28.78 44.38
C SER A 3 -51.27 -29.19 44.99
N THR A 4 -50.18 -28.44 44.71
CA THR A 4 -49.05 -28.25 45.65
C THR A 4 -48.39 -26.90 45.36
N GLN A 5 -48.65 -25.95 46.15
CA GLN A 5 -47.88 -25.07 47.06
C GLN A 5 -46.49 -24.60 46.57
N HIS A 6 -46.36 -23.29 46.36
CA HIS A 6 -45.08 -22.58 46.34
C HIS A 6 -44.48 -22.49 47.75
N PRO A 7 -43.16 -22.61 47.86
CA PRO A 7 -42.46 -22.08 49.03
C PRO A 7 -41.87 -20.70 48.75
N ASN A 8 -42.09 -19.82 49.73
CA ASN A 8 -41.51 -18.51 49.96
C ASN A 8 -40.06 -18.36 49.53
N CYS A 9 -39.77 -17.37 48.66
CA CYS A 9 -38.45 -16.74 48.57
C CYS A 9 -38.33 -15.67 49.70
N PRO A 10 -37.29 -15.74 50.52
CA PRO A 10 -37.01 -14.62 51.40
C PRO A 10 -36.41 -13.48 50.61
N ALA A 11 -36.93 -12.28 50.85
CA ALA A 11 -36.36 -11.02 50.37
C ALA A 11 -34.92 -10.86 50.91
N GLY A 12 -33.97 -11.31 50.09
CA GLY A 12 -32.53 -11.06 50.27
C GLY A 12 -32.27 -9.61 49.80
N VAL A 13 -32.28 -8.67 50.67
CA VAL A 13 -31.69 -7.33 50.51
C VAL A 13 -30.22 -7.55 50.18
N ALA A 14 -29.87 -7.46 48.90
CA ALA A 14 -28.48 -7.31 48.46
C ALA A 14 -27.93 -6.04 49.11
N ARG A 15 -27.09 -6.21 50.13
CA ARG A 15 -26.27 -5.14 50.70
C ARG A 15 -25.35 -4.66 49.58
N SER A 16 -25.75 -3.51 48.96
CA SER A 16 -24.87 -2.73 48.09
C SER A 16 -23.67 -2.29 48.92
N ASN A 17 -22.48 -2.71 48.56
CA ASN A 17 -21.20 -2.30 49.10
C ASN A 17 -21.22 -0.81 49.43
N GLY A 18 -21.14 -0.43 50.69
CA GLY A 18 -20.77 0.83 51.33
C GLY A 18 -20.77 2.18 50.60
N MET A 19 -21.45 2.29 49.45
CA MET A 19 -21.51 3.52 48.65
C MET A 19 -22.58 4.47 49.17
N PRO A 20 -22.27 5.74 49.43
CA PRO A 20 -23.21 6.73 49.89
C PRO A 20 -24.36 6.93 48.89
N PRO A 21 -25.60 7.19 49.35
CA PRO A 21 -26.74 7.44 48.48
C PRO A 21 -26.56 8.76 47.72
N LEU A 22 -27.12 8.83 46.50
CA LEU A 22 -27.13 10.05 45.71
C LEU A 22 -28.05 11.12 46.40
N PRO A 23 -27.62 12.39 46.48
CA PRO A 23 -28.39 13.44 47.15
C PRO A 23 -29.57 13.99 46.29
N ILE A 24 -30.35 13.11 45.65
CA ILE A 24 -31.40 13.46 44.69
C ILE A 24 -32.56 14.22 45.38
N GLY A 25 -32.78 13.99 46.69
CA GLY A 25 -33.85 14.61 47.47
C GLY A 25 -33.61 16.08 47.89
N ASP A 26 -32.36 16.55 47.84
CA ASP A 26 -31.99 17.93 48.09
C ASP A 26 -31.66 18.62 46.76
N GLY A 27 -32.57 19.44 46.25
CA GLY A 27 -32.46 20.02 44.91
C GLY A 27 -31.24 20.92 44.72
N GLU A 28 -30.77 21.61 45.76
CA GLU A 28 -29.56 22.44 45.67
C GLU A 28 -28.27 21.57 45.67
N VAL A 29 -28.19 20.67 46.60
CA VAL A 29 -27.06 19.73 46.70
C VAL A 29 -26.94 18.90 45.41
N TRP A 30 -28.08 18.49 44.84
CA TRP A 30 -28.10 17.74 43.58
C TRP A 30 -27.57 18.56 42.41
N ARG A 31 -27.96 19.84 42.26
CA ARG A 31 -27.45 20.73 41.22
C ARG A 31 -25.94 20.97 41.32
N ILE A 32 -25.43 21.12 42.55
CA ILE A 32 -23.98 21.26 42.81
C ILE A 32 -23.26 19.97 42.44
N ALA A 33 -23.77 18.80 42.82
CA ALA A 33 -23.21 17.52 42.42
C ALA A 33 -23.17 17.34 40.89
N GLN A 34 -24.23 17.75 40.20
CA GLN A 34 -24.27 17.75 38.72
C GLN A 34 -23.22 18.69 38.11
N ALA A 35 -23.04 19.88 38.65
CA ALA A 35 -22.03 20.83 38.16
C ALA A 35 -20.61 20.31 38.36
N ILE A 36 -20.32 19.71 39.52
CA ILE A 36 -19.03 19.07 39.82
C ILE A 36 -18.79 17.91 38.82
N ALA A 37 -19.82 17.07 38.61
CA ALA A 37 -19.70 15.91 37.69
C ALA A 37 -19.42 16.33 36.25
N VAL A 38 -19.93 17.47 35.82
CA VAL A 38 -19.71 18.01 34.45
C VAL A 38 -18.38 18.72 34.34
N LEU A 39 -17.97 19.54 35.30
CA LEU A 39 -16.69 20.26 35.28
C LEU A 39 -15.48 19.34 35.52
N ASP A 40 -15.67 18.28 36.31
CA ASP A 40 -14.67 17.25 36.61
C ASP A 40 -13.32 17.84 37.09
N GLU A 41 -12.23 17.60 36.43
CA GLU A 41 -10.90 18.12 36.79
C GLU A 41 -10.82 19.64 36.76
N ALA A 42 -11.68 20.31 36.01
CA ALA A 42 -11.80 21.77 35.95
C ALA A 42 -12.70 22.37 37.04
N ALA A 43 -13.26 21.54 37.93
CA ALA A 43 -14.16 22.03 38.96
C ALA A 43 -13.40 22.84 40.02
N THR A 44 -13.91 24.02 40.32
CA THR A 44 -13.55 24.85 41.48
C THR A 44 -14.82 25.44 42.05
N PRO A 45 -14.85 25.84 43.35
CA PRO A 45 -16.04 26.46 43.94
C PRO A 45 -16.56 27.64 43.12
N GLU A 46 -15.67 28.48 42.62
CA GLU A 46 -16.00 29.67 41.80
C GLU A 46 -16.64 29.24 40.45
N ARG A 47 -16.09 28.22 39.80
CA ARG A 47 -16.59 27.72 38.51
C ARG A 47 -17.94 26.99 38.68
N VAL A 48 -18.11 26.26 39.78
CA VAL A 48 -19.42 25.65 40.13
C VAL A 48 -20.46 26.72 40.35
N ALA A 49 -20.15 27.78 41.11
CA ALA A 49 -21.02 28.92 41.34
C ALA A 49 -21.39 29.64 40.02
N ALA A 50 -20.38 29.92 39.19
CA ALA A 50 -20.59 30.56 37.88
C ALA A 50 -21.45 29.70 36.95
N LEU A 51 -21.23 28.36 36.88
CA LEU A 51 -22.01 27.45 36.05
C LEU A 51 -23.48 27.39 36.47
N LEU A 52 -23.75 27.47 37.79
CA LEU A 52 -25.10 27.40 38.37
C LEU A 52 -25.75 28.76 38.49
N GLU A 53 -25.04 29.87 38.25
CA GLU A 53 -25.48 31.25 38.48
C GLU A 53 -25.90 31.44 39.96
N ALA A 54 -25.12 30.86 40.88
CA ALA A 54 -25.37 30.82 42.30
C ALA A 54 -24.34 31.66 43.08
N ASP A 55 -24.68 32.04 44.33
CA ASP A 55 -23.72 32.67 45.21
C ASP A 55 -22.58 31.74 45.62
N GLU A 56 -21.35 32.19 45.51
CA GLU A 56 -20.15 31.38 45.79
C GLU A 56 -20.09 30.93 47.26
N SER A 57 -20.56 31.75 48.19
CA SER A 57 -20.57 31.42 49.62
C SER A 57 -21.56 30.30 49.93
N ALA A 58 -22.72 30.26 49.26
CA ALA A 58 -23.68 29.17 49.35
C ALA A 58 -23.14 27.87 48.78
N VAL A 59 -22.41 27.93 47.62
CA VAL A 59 -21.76 26.77 47.01
C VAL A 59 -20.67 26.25 47.93
N ARG A 60 -19.81 27.08 48.51
CA ARG A 60 -18.77 26.68 49.47
C ARG A 60 -19.37 26.01 50.72
N SER A 61 -20.46 26.56 51.26
CA SER A 61 -21.17 25.96 52.38
C SER A 61 -21.67 24.55 52.06
N THR A 62 -22.30 24.39 50.89
CA THR A 62 -22.79 23.07 50.43
C THR A 62 -21.68 22.07 50.14
N LEU A 63 -20.56 22.53 49.55
CA LEU A 63 -19.38 21.70 49.40
C LEU A 63 -18.81 21.23 50.73
N GLY A 64 -18.84 22.09 51.79
CA GLY A 64 -18.47 21.69 53.15
C GLY A 64 -19.38 20.60 53.70
N ARG A 65 -20.70 20.67 53.46
CA ARG A 65 -21.65 19.61 53.84
C ARG A 65 -21.39 18.30 53.11
N LEU A 66 -21.10 18.34 51.80
CA LEU A 66 -20.77 17.17 50.99
C LEU A 66 -19.43 16.57 51.39
N SER A 67 -18.47 17.39 51.79
CA SER A 67 -17.16 16.94 52.29
C SER A 67 -17.30 16.27 53.65
N ALA A 68 -18.09 16.82 54.56
CA ALA A 68 -18.37 16.18 55.84
C ALA A 68 -19.08 14.82 55.69
N ALA A 69 -19.82 14.64 54.61
CA ALA A 69 -20.42 13.35 54.21
C ALA A 69 -19.47 12.40 53.48
N GLY A 70 -18.19 12.77 53.27
CA GLY A 70 -17.21 11.97 52.59
C GLY A 70 -17.41 11.82 51.08
N LEU A 71 -18.18 12.69 50.44
CA LEU A 71 -18.55 12.61 49.02
C LEU A 71 -17.63 13.40 48.11
N VAL A 72 -17.17 14.60 48.58
CA VAL A 72 -16.42 15.56 47.80
C VAL A 72 -15.24 16.07 48.60
N ASP A 73 -14.13 16.38 47.96
CA ASP A 73 -13.11 17.26 48.49
C ASP A 73 -13.58 18.72 48.29
N ALA A 74 -13.84 19.40 49.39
CA ALA A 74 -14.40 20.75 49.34
C ALA A 74 -13.43 21.78 48.77
N ALA A 75 -12.13 21.62 48.95
CA ALA A 75 -11.10 22.54 48.45
C ALA A 75 -10.95 22.42 46.93
N ALA A 76 -10.92 21.19 46.43
CA ALA A 76 -10.79 20.91 45.01
C ALA A 76 -12.11 20.79 44.24
N ALA A 77 -13.25 20.84 44.93
CA ALA A 77 -14.58 20.60 44.37
C ALA A 77 -14.67 19.30 43.55
N ARG A 78 -14.03 18.20 44.04
CA ARG A 78 -13.94 16.91 43.32
C ARG A 78 -14.56 15.79 44.14
N PHE A 79 -15.15 14.82 43.43
CA PHE A 79 -15.61 13.58 44.07
C PHE A 79 -14.43 12.76 44.58
N GLN A 80 -14.57 12.23 45.80
CA GLN A 80 -13.56 11.35 46.41
C GLN A 80 -13.55 9.95 45.79
N GLN A 81 -14.67 9.52 45.21
CA GLN A 81 -14.84 8.22 44.54
C GLN A 81 -15.13 8.45 43.05
N ALA A 82 -14.33 7.82 42.18
CA ALA A 82 -14.47 7.94 40.73
C ALA A 82 -15.85 7.52 40.21
N ASP A 83 -16.44 6.44 40.76
CA ASP A 83 -17.73 5.91 40.33
C ASP A 83 -18.89 6.86 40.68
N PHE A 84 -18.70 7.80 41.60
CA PHE A 84 -19.76 8.70 42.02
C PHE A 84 -20.11 9.71 40.93
N ARG A 85 -19.12 10.20 40.22
CA ARG A 85 -19.29 11.07 39.03
C ARG A 85 -20.20 10.40 38.00
N ASP A 86 -19.92 9.17 37.65
CA ASP A 86 -20.68 8.45 36.63
C ASP A 86 -22.11 8.14 37.07
N ARG A 87 -22.31 7.89 38.35
CA ARG A 87 -23.65 7.74 38.92
C ARG A 87 -24.46 9.04 38.85
N VAL A 88 -23.88 10.20 39.20
CA VAL A 88 -24.53 11.51 39.08
C VAL A 88 -24.89 11.77 37.63
N LEU A 89 -23.97 11.58 36.65
CA LEU A 89 -24.25 11.82 35.25
C LEU A 89 -25.31 10.87 34.69
N ARG A 90 -25.37 9.60 35.12
CA ARG A 90 -26.43 8.67 34.73
C ARG A 90 -27.82 9.02 35.24
N HIS A 91 -27.91 9.55 36.43
CA HIS A 91 -29.19 9.96 37.03
C HIS A 91 -29.63 11.37 36.61
N THR A 92 -28.75 12.12 35.94
CA THR A 92 -29.13 13.44 35.39
C THR A 92 -29.89 13.24 34.06
N PRO A 93 -31.09 13.83 33.91
CA PRO A 93 -31.82 13.77 32.64
C PRO A 93 -30.96 14.21 31.46
N VAL A 94 -31.11 13.51 30.35
CA VAL A 94 -30.20 13.64 29.16
C VAL A 94 -30.11 15.08 28.68
N ASP A 95 -31.23 15.79 28.57
CA ASP A 95 -31.26 17.17 28.07
C ASP A 95 -30.64 18.14 29.06
N ALA A 96 -30.90 17.98 30.36
CA ALA A 96 -30.29 18.78 31.42
C ALA A 96 -28.76 18.58 31.44
N ARG A 97 -28.33 17.35 31.33
CA ARG A 97 -26.90 16.97 31.25
C ARG A 97 -26.20 17.62 30.05
N LYS A 98 -26.81 17.50 28.86
CA LYS A 98 -26.26 18.13 27.63
C LYS A 98 -26.19 19.65 27.76
N SER A 99 -27.21 20.28 28.31
CA SER A 99 -27.24 21.73 28.54
C SER A 99 -26.15 22.17 29.51
N LEU A 100 -25.96 21.44 30.61
CA LEU A 100 -24.90 21.74 31.58
C LEU A 100 -23.50 21.60 30.94
N PHE A 101 -23.24 20.55 30.19
CA PHE A 101 -21.98 20.38 29.47
C PHE A 101 -21.74 21.55 28.51
N HIS A 102 -22.74 21.97 27.76
CA HIS A 102 -22.61 23.08 26.81
C HIS A 102 -22.33 24.43 27.55
N ARG A 103 -23.02 24.72 28.63
CA ARG A 103 -22.77 25.92 29.45
C ARG A 103 -21.38 25.91 30.09
N ALA A 104 -20.96 24.75 30.61
CA ALA A 104 -19.64 24.57 31.16
C ALA A 104 -18.52 24.80 30.11
N ALA A 105 -18.73 24.37 28.86
CA ALA A 105 -17.81 24.64 27.76
C ALA A 105 -17.70 26.17 27.51
N GLY A 106 -18.81 26.90 27.51
CA GLY A 106 -18.81 28.36 27.39
C GLY A 106 -18.05 29.05 28.52
N LEU A 107 -18.28 28.62 29.75
CA LEU A 107 -17.61 29.16 30.93
C LEU A 107 -16.08 28.94 30.87
N LEU A 108 -15.64 27.72 30.56
CA LEU A 108 -14.20 27.38 30.50
C LEU A 108 -13.49 28.05 29.31
N GLN A 109 -14.18 28.29 28.22
CA GLN A 109 -13.62 29.04 27.08
C GLN A 109 -13.36 30.52 27.47
N LEU A 110 -14.27 31.14 28.21
CA LEU A 110 -14.04 32.50 28.76
C LEU A 110 -12.83 32.53 29.72
N GLY A 111 -12.66 31.47 30.50
CA GLY A 111 -11.51 31.28 31.38
C GLY A 111 -10.18 30.90 30.67
N LYS A 112 -10.17 30.84 29.32
CA LYS A 112 -9.01 30.46 28.48
C LYS A 112 -8.41 29.07 28.82
N GLU A 113 -9.27 28.14 29.22
CA GLU A 113 -8.87 26.76 29.43
C GLU A 113 -8.44 26.09 28.10
N SER A 114 -7.71 24.97 28.22
CA SER A 114 -7.17 24.26 27.06
C SER A 114 -8.28 23.81 26.08
N ALA A 115 -8.00 23.86 24.78
CA ALA A 115 -8.92 23.38 23.74
C ALA A 115 -9.35 21.92 23.99
N ARG A 116 -8.48 21.10 24.55
CA ARG A 116 -8.75 19.71 24.93
C ARG A 116 -9.85 19.59 25.98
N THR A 117 -9.78 20.42 27.02
CA THR A 117 -10.77 20.42 28.11
C THR A 117 -12.12 20.91 27.60
N VAL A 118 -12.15 22.06 26.92
CA VAL A 118 -13.36 22.65 26.36
C VAL A 118 -14.03 21.73 25.35
N ALA A 119 -13.25 21.12 24.45
CA ALA A 119 -13.76 20.13 23.49
C ALA A 119 -14.35 18.89 24.17
N GLY A 120 -13.77 18.44 25.30
CA GLY A 120 -14.32 17.34 26.10
C GLY A 120 -15.74 17.63 26.58
N LEU A 121 -16.01 18.89 27.02
CA LEU A 121 -17.34 19.34 27.43
C LEU A 121 -18.30 19.44 26.23
N LEU A 122 -17.84 19.96 25.08
CA LEU A 122 -18.67 20.03 23.88
C LEU A 122 -19.03 18.61 23.38
N LEU A 123 -18.12 17.65 23.48
CA LEU A 123 -18.41 16.25 23.17
C LEU A 123 -19.43 15.66 24.15
N GLY A 124 -19.32 15.96 25.42
CA GLY A 124 -20.31 15.58 26.43
C GLY A 124 -21.70 16.17 26.19
N ALA A 125 -21.78 17.38 25.65
CA ALA A 125 -23.03 18.04 25.24
C ALA A 125 -23.61 17.34 23.97
N GLY A 126 -22.76 16.84 23.07
CA GLY A 126 -23.16 16.25 21.78
C GLY A 126 -23.60 17.29 20.74
N TYR A 127 -23.50 18.57 21.03
CA TYR A 127 -23.72 19.71 20.14
C TYR A 127 -22.79 20.87 20.49
N ALA A 128 -22.58 21.79 19.54
CA ALA A 128 -21.71 22.93 19.70
C ALA A 128 -22.31 24.11 18.93
N ARG A 129 -22.82 25.11 19.66
CA ARG A 129 -23.57 26.25 19.10
C ARG A 129 -22.86 27.59 19.21
N TYR A 130 -21.71 27.63 19.91
CA TYR A 130 -20.95 28.87 20.01
C TYR A 130 -20.16 29.13 18.70
N PRO A 131 -19.99 30.39 18.28
CA PRO A 131 -19.23 30.71 17.05
C PRO A 131 -17.80 30.18 17.04
N TRP A 132 -17.17 30.11 18.22
CA TRP A 132 -15.79 29.61 18.40
C TRP A 132 -15.66 28.07 18.48
N SER A 133 -16.78 27.35 18.56
CA SER A 133 -16.79 25.89 18.84
C SER A 133 -16.00 25.09 17.80
N SER A 134 -16.14 25.43 16.52
CA SER A 134 -15.47 24.73 15.46
C SER A 134 -13.94 24.85 15.60
N ALA A 135 -13.44 26.06 15.85
CA ALA A 135 -12.00 26.31 16.02
C ALA A 135 -11.40 25.52 17.20
N VAL A 136 -12.09 25.49 18.34
CA VAL A 136 -11.66 24.73 19.53
C VAL A 136 -11.67 23.23 19.27
N LEU A 137 -12.69 22.72 18.59
CA LEU A 137 -12.78 21.30 18.25
C LEU A 137 -11.69 20.88 17.24
N LEU A 138 -11.35 21.75 16.29
CA LEU A 138 -10.25 21.50 15.35
C LEU A 138 -8.89 21.47 16.08
N ALA A 139 -8.63 22.46 16.95
CA ALA A 139 -7.40 22.48 17.74
C ALA A 139 -7.28 21.25 18.67
N ALA A 140 -8.40 20.83 19.27
CA ALA A 140 -8.43 19.61 20.09
C ALA A 140 -8.26 18.33 19.26
N ALA A 141 -8.71 18.31 18.01
CA ALA A 141 -8.48 17.19 17.08
C ALA A 141 -6.99 17.10 16.70
N ASP A 142 -6.35 18.23 16.41
CA ASP A 142 -4.91 18.29 16.10
C ASP A 142 -4.07 17.78 17.29
N ASP A 143 -4.39 18.25 18.52
CA ASP A 143 -3.73 17.75 19.75
C ASP A 143 -3.96 16.24 19.95
N ALA A 144 -5.17 15.75 19.71
CA ALA A 144 -5.48 14.33 19.81
C ALA A 144 -4.71 13.48 18.78
N MET A 145 -4.51 14.00 17.57
CA MET A 145 -3.70 13.32 16.54
C MET A 145 -2.23 13.25 16.95
N LEU A 146 -1.65 14.32 17.49
CA LEU A 146 -0.28 14.31 18.01
C LEU A 146 -0.08 13.26 19.12
N GLN A 147 -1.11 13.04 19.93
CA GLN A 147 -1.12 12.06 21.02
C GLN A 147 -1.57 10.65 20.59
N ASN A 148 -1.77 10.42 19.29
CA ASN A 148 -2.29 9.16 18.74
C ASN A 148 -3.69 8.75 19.29
N GLN A 149 -4.51 9.73 19.68
CA GLN A 149 -5.86 9.52 20.17
C GLN A 149 -6.88 9.60 19.02
N ILE A 150 -6.77 8.71 18.05
CA ILE A 150 -7.53 8.74 16.79
C ILE A 150 -9.04 8.84 17.02
N TYR A 151 -9.58 8.03 17.91
CA TYR A 151 -11.02 8.06 18.22
C TYR A 151 -11.49 9.43 18.70
N ARG A 152 -10.72 10.08 19.57
CA ARG A 152 -11.02 11.43 20.05
C ARG A 152 -10.94 12.48 18.94
N ALA A 153 -9.92 12.38 18.08
CA ALA A 153 -9.81 13.27 16.92
C ALA A 153 -11.04 13.17 16.01
N VAL A 154 -11.48 11.95 15.69
CA VAL A 154 -12.69 11.70 14.88
C VAL A 154 -13.95 12.26 15.55
N GLN A 155 -14.10 12.11 16.87
CA GLN A 155 -15.23 12.70 17.59
C GLN A 155 -15.24 14.23 17.52
N CYS A 156 -14.07 14.86 17.74
CA CYS A 156 -13.92 16.32 17.63
C CYS A 156 -14.25 16.82 16.23
N LEU A 157 -13.66 16.20 15.18
CA LEU A 157 -13.91 16.55 13.78
C LEU A 157 -15.39 16.34 13.39
N THR A 158 -15.99 15.24 13.84
CA THR A 158 -17.41 14.97 13.55
C THR A 158 -18.33 16.02 14.17
N LEU A 159 -18.02 16.47 15.38
CA LEU A 159 -18.79 17.52 16.05
C LEU A 159 -18.53 18.89 15.40
N ALA A 160 -17.26 19.19 15.04
CA ALA A 160 -16.88 20.39 14.31
C ALA A 160 -17.62 20.50 12.98
N TYR A 161 -17.69 19.40 12.20
CA TYR A 161 -18.45 19.33 10.96
C TYR A 161 -19.93 19.72 11.14
N ARG A 162 -20.56 19.26 12.23
CA ARG A 162 -21.97 19.59 12.55
C ARG A 162 -22.13 21.03 13.03
N ALA A 163 -21.13 21.58 13.69
CA ALA A 163 -21.11 22.94 14.20
C ALA A 163 -20.80 24.01 13.14
N SER A 164 -20.06 23.63 12.09
CA SER A 164 -19.63 24.55 11.03
C SER A 164 -20.82 24.97 10.17
N LEU A 165 -20.94 26.29 9.94
CA LEU A 165 -22.01 26.90 9.14
C LEU A 165 -21.59 27.01 7.66
N HIS A 166 -20.33 27.30 7.40
CA HIS A 166 -19.81 27.50 6.03
C HIS A 166 -19.50 26.18 5.33
N ALA A 167 -19.81 26.11 4.05
CA ALA A 167 -19.63 24.91 3.24
C ALA A 167 -18.13 24.57 3.06
N ALA A 168 -17.26 25.60 2.92
CA ALA A 168 -15.81 25.42 2.81
C ALA A 168 -15.22 24.79 4.07
N ASP A 169 -15.59 25.28 5.29
CA ASP A 169 -15.11 24.69 6.55
C ASP A 169 -15.51 23.21 6.65
N ARG A 170 -16.75 22.89 6.27
CA ARG A 170 -17.23 21.49 6.25
C ARG A 170 -16.47 20.62 5.25
N ALA A 171 -16.09 21.21 4.11
CA ALA A 171 -15.27 20.52 3.11
C ALA A 171 -13.89 20.16 3.68
N ASP A 172 -13.20 21.09 4.30
CA ASP A 172 -11.89 20.89 4.91
C ASP A 172 -11.95 19.88 6.07
N ILE A 173 -12.97 19.96 6.92
CA ILE A 173 -13.17 18.99 8.00
C ILE A 173 -13.41 17.57 7.42
N SER A 174 -14.17 17.47 6.32
CA SER A 174 -14.38 16.18 5.66
C SER A 174 -13.07 15.59 5.08
N GLY A 175 -12.22 16.43 4.51
CA GLY A 175 -10.90 16.03 4.04
C GLY A 175 -9.99 15.53 5.17
N ARG A 176 -9.99 16.23 6.32
CA ARG A 176 -9.25 15.77 7.52
C ARG A 176 -9.79 14.43 8.06
N LEU A 177 -11.10 14.23 8.08
CA LEU A 177 -11.70 12.94 8.44
C LEU A 177 -11.26 11.84 7.47
N LEU A 178 -11.26 12.13 6.17
CA LEU A 178 -10.84 11.18 5.14
C LEU A 178 -9.38 10.77 5.30
N SER A 179 -8.48 11.69 5.66
CA SER A 179 -7.06 11.38 5.90
C SER A 179 -6.86 10.44 7.09
N ILE A 180 -7.68 10.59 8.14
CA ILE A 180 -7.67 9.68 9.30
C ILE A 180 -8.27 8.31 8.91
N GLU A 181 -9.35 8.30 8.14
CA GLU A 181 -9.96 7.07 7.64
C GLU A 181 -8.97 6.27 6.76
N TRP A 182 -8.16 6.96 5.94
CA TRP A 182 -7.10 6.33 5.14
C TRP A 182 -6.06 5.62 6.00
N GLN A 183 -5.68 6.20 7.13
CA GLN A 183 -4.73 5.59 8.06
C GLN A 183 -5.25 4.27 8.62
N VAL A 184 -6.55 4.20 8.97
CA VAL A 184 -7.15 3.08 9.67
C VAL A 184 -7.71 2.03 8.70
N ASN A 185 -8.55 2.45 7.76
CA ASN A 185 -9.19 1.58 6.79
C ASN A 185 -9.76 2.40 5.62
N PRO A 186 -9.00 2.59 4.54
CA PRO A 186 -9.45 3.36 3.40
C PRO A 186 -10.64 2.68 2.74
N SER A 187 -11.74 3.41 2.57
CA SER A 187 -12.93 2.88 1.92
C SER A 187 -13.67 3.96 1.13
N PRO A 188 -13.97 3.74 -0.16
CA PRO A 188 -14.72 4.69 -0.97
C PRO A 188 -16.21 4.75 -0.60
N ALA A 189 -16.67 3.92 0.34
CA ALA A 189 -18.05 3.92 0.83
C ALA A 189 -18.27 4.84 2.04
N THR A 190 -17.23 5.53 2.55
CA THR A 190 -17.37 6.38 3.73
C THR A 190 -18.09 7.70 3.41
N ARG A 191 -18.76 8.25 4.42
CA ARG A 191 -19.41 9.56 4.26
C ARG A 191 -18.42 10.69 4.05
N SER A 192 -17.23 10.59 4.65
CA SER A 192 -16.17 11.59 4.50
C SER A 192 -15.67 11.62 3.06
N TYR A 193 -15.43 10.46 2.44
CA TYR A 193 -15.05 10.36 1.04
C TYR A 193 -16.09 11.05 0.12
N VAL A 194 -17.35 10.61 0.18
CA VAL A 194 -18.41 11.18 -0.67
C VAL A 194 -18.51 12.71 -0.52
N ARG A 195 -18.44 13.23 0.72
CA ARG A 195 -18.49 14.67 1.00
C ARG A 195 -17.29 15.42 0.44
N THR A 196 -16.08 14.85 0.58
CA THR A 196 -14.85 15.48 0.11
C THR A 196 -14.82 15.53 -1.41
N THR A 197 -15.19 14.43 -2.11
CA THR A 197 -15.28 14.40 -3.57
C THR A 197 -16.33 15.38 -4.11
N VAL A 198 -17.51 15.45 -3.49
CA VAL A 198 -18.55 16.43 -3.87
C VAL A 198 -18.06 17.87 -3.64
N ALA A 199 -17.36 18.13 -2.54
CA ALA A 199 -16.81 19.45 -2.24
C ALA A 199 -15.70 19.85 -3.22
N ALA A 200 -14.84 18.92 -3.63
CA ALA A 200 -13.82 19.13 -4.65
C ALA A 200 -14.44 19.51 -6.00
N ARG A 201 -15.45 18.77 -6.45
CA ARG A 201 -16.20 19.08 -7.67
C ARG A 201 -16.89 20.46 -7.63
N ALA A 202 -17.34 20.88 -6.46
CA ALA A 202 -17.96 22.20 -6.23
C ALA A 202 -16.93 23.34 -6.07
N GLY A 203 -15.62 23.05 -6.08
CA GLY A 203 -14.57 24.05 -5.85
C GLY A 203 -14.53 24.61 -4.42
N LEU A 204 -15.05 23.87 -3.45
CA LEU A 204 -15.12 24.26 -2.03
C LEU A 204 -13.97 23.71 -1.20
N LEU A 205 -13.23 22.72 -1.71
CA LEU A 205 -12.13 22.10 -0.99
C LEU A 205 -10.88 22.98 -1.08
N ASN A 206 -10.19 23.14 0.04
CA ASN A 206 -8.92 23.84 0.07
C ASN A 206 -7.90 23.15 -0.84
N TRP A 207 -7.15 23.90 -1.62
CA TRP A 207 -6.16 23.38 -2.56
C TRP A 207 -5.12 22.44 -1.91
N ARG A 208 -4.75 22.68 -0.65
CA ARG A 208 -3.82 21.82 0.11
C ARG A 208 -4.33 20.39 0.34
N MET A 209 -5.65 20.19 0.29
CA MET A 209 -6.25 18.85 0.40
C MET A 209 -6.35 18.12 -0.95
N LEU A 210 -6.25 18.84 -2.07
CA LEU A 210 -6.38 18.24 -3.41
C LEU A 210 -5.28 17.22 -3.73
N PRO A 211 -3.98 17.45 -3.42
CA PRO A 211 -2.94 16.44 -3.62
C PRO A 211 -3.21 15.12 -2.91
N PHE A 212 -3.69 15.19 -1.66
CA PHE A 212 -4.12 14.01 -0.92
C PHE A 212 -5.33 13.33 -1.59
N LEU A 213 -6.34 14.10 -2.00
CA LEU A 213 -7.54 13.56 -2.64
C LEU A 213 -7.20 12.86 -3.97
N VAL A 214 -6.36 13.43 -4.83
CA VAL A 214 -5.90 12.80 -6.06
C VAL A 214 -5.28 11.42 -5.77
N ARG A 215 -4.37 11.33 -4.80
CA ARG A 215 -3.75 10.06 -4.42
C ARG A 215 -4.75 9.07 -3.82
N TYR A 216 -5.72 9.55 -3.05
CA TYR A 216 -6.79 8.72 -2.49
C TYR A 216 -7.70 8.13 -3.58
N GLU A 217 -8.09 8.94 -4.57
CA GLU A 217 -8.91 8.50 -5.71
C GLU A 217 -8.16 7.45 -6.55
N LEU A 218 -6.88 7.69 -6.83
CA LEU A 218 -6.04 6.74 -7.58
C LEU A 218 -5.75 5.46 -6.78
N TRP A 219 -5.66 5.56 -5.45
CA TRP A 219 -5.62 4.36 -4.59
C TRP A 219 -6.82 3.46 -4.84
N HIS A 220 -8.01 4.02 -4.99
CA HIS A 220 -9.24 3.27 -5.28
C HIS A 220 -9.49 3.02 -6.78
N GLY A 221 -8.62 3.50 -7.65
CA GLY A 221 -8.75 3.36 -9.10
C GLY A 221 -9.84 4.26 -9.72
N GLN A 222 -10.22 5.32 -9.03
CA GLN A 222 -11.20 6.30 -9.48
C GLN A 222 -10.50 7.39 -10.32
N VAL A 223 -10.08 7.03 -11.53
CA VAL A 223 -9.25 7.90 -12.38
C VAL A 223 -9.98 9.18 -12.77
N ASP A 224 -11.28 9.10 -13.09
CA ASP A 224 -12.08 10.27 -13.47
C ASP A 224 -12.23 11.26 -12.30
N ASP A 225 -12.43 10.78 -11.08
CA ASP A 225 -12.53 11.63 -9.89
C ASP A 225 -11.16 12.24 -9.54
N ALA A 226 -10.08 11.47 -9.70
CA ALA A 226 -8.73 12.00 -9.57
C ALA A 226 -8.44 13.11 -10.57
N GLN A 227 -8.89 12.98 -11.83
CA GLN A 227 -8.73 14.02 -12.85
C GLN A 227 -9.49 15.30 -12.47
N VAL A 228 -10.73 15.17 -11.98
CA VAL A 228 -11.50 16.33 -11.50
C VAL A 228 -10.79 17.06 -10.36
N ALA A 229 -10.20 16.32 -9.41
CA ALA A 229 -9.44 16.92 -8.32
C ALA A 229 -8.14 17.58 -8.83
N LEU A 230 -7.46 16.98 -9.80
CA LEU A 230 -6.27 17.52 -10.43
C LEU A 230 -6.58 18.81 -11.20
N ASP A 231 -7.64 18.84 -12.03
CA ASP A 231 -8.10 20.02 -12.72
C ASP A 231 -8.49 21.17 -11.75
N ALA A 232 -9.04 20.82 -10.59
CA ALA A 232 -9.34 21.79 -9.54
C ALA A 232 -8.05 22.36 -8.92
N LEU A 233 -7.03 21.53 -8.72
CA LEU A 233 -5.72 21.96 -8.24
C LEU A 233 -5.06 22.90 -9.26
N GLU A 234 -5.03 22.57 -10.52
CA GLU A 234 -4.44 23.39 -11.60
C GLU A 234 -5.12 24.74 -11.73
N ARG A 235 -6.45 24.79 -11.57
CA ARG A 235 -7.21 26.06 -11.57
C ARG A 235 -6.92 26.93 -10.34
N SER A 236 -6.65 26.34 -9.19
CA SER A 236 -6.38 27.07 -7.95
C SER A 236 -4.93 27.54 -7.81
N SER A 237 -4.00 26.99 -8.60
CA SER A 237 -2.56 27.17 -8.48
C SER A 237 -2.01 28.50 -9.02
N GLY A 238 -2.85 29.49 -9.33
CA GLY A 238 -2.40 30.78 -9.87
C GLY A 238 -1.45 31.59 -8.95
N THR A 239 -1.27 31.22 -7.69
CA THR A 239 -0.42 31.93 -6.72
C THR A 239 0.56 31.06 -5.95
N ASP A 240 0.36 29.72 -5.86
CA ASP A 240 1.18 28.82 -5.06
C ASP A 240 1.57 27.53 -5.81
N SER A 241 1.72 27.59 -7.13
CA SER A 241 2.11 26.43 -7.95
C SER A 241 3.48 25.82 -7.59
N ASN A 242 4.24 26.46 -6.72
CA ASN A 242 5.56 26.05 -6.22
C ASN A 242 5.51 25.38 -4.84
N SER A 243 4.32 24.88 -4.39
CA SER A 243 4.28 24.19 -3.10
C SER A 243 4.91 22.79 -3.21
N ASP A 244 5.62 22.39 -2.17
CA ASP A 244 6.29 21.10 -2.09
C ASP A 244 5.33 19.91 -2.27
N GLU A 245 4.11 20.02 -1.76
CA GLU A 245 3.05 19.01 -1.85
C GLU A 245 2.61 18.79 -3.30
N VAL A 246 2.52 19.88 -4.09
CA VAL A 246 2.18 19.82 -5.51
C VAL A 246 3.32 19.22 -6.31
N ALA A 247 4.55 19.65 -6.04
CA ALA A 247 5.75 19.09 -6.67
C ALA A 247 5.86 17.58 -6.43
N PHE A 248 5.63 17.15 -5.19
CA PHE A 248 5.61 15.72 -4.86
C PHE A 248 4.48 14.98 -5.58
N LEU A 249 3.28 15.55 -5.66
CA LEU A 249 2.17 14.92 -6.37
C LEU A 249 2.53 14.65 -7.85
N TYR A 250 3.08 15.63 -8.57
CA TYR A 250 3.43 15.44 -9.98
C TYR A 250 4.55 14.42 -10.17
N ALA A 251 5.60 14.44 -9.33
CA ALA A 251 6.65 13.44 -9.35
C ALA A 251 6.10 12.03 -9.05
N TRP A 252 5.18 11.94 -8.09
CA TRP A 252 4.53 10.69 -7.72
C TRP A 252 3.62 10.16 -8.82
N LEU A 253 2.85 11.03 -9.52
CA LEU A 253 2.03 10.65 -10.67
C LEU A 253 2.91 10.12 -11.80
N ALA A 254 3.96 10.85 -12.17
CA ALA A 254 4.88 10.45 -13.23
C ALA A 254 5.51 9.06 -12.97
N TYR A 255 5.79 8.73 -11.71
CA TYR A 255 6.40 7.46 -11.34
C TYR A 255 5.41 6.32 -11.07
N THR A 256 4.22 6.64 -10.51
CA THR A 256 3.28 5.61 -10.03
C THR A 256 2.07 5.42 -10.94
N HIS A 257 1.53 6.50 -11.51
CA HIS A 257 0.36 6.52 -12.40
C HIS A 257 0.62 7.35 -13.67
N PRO A 258 1.58 6.95 -14.49
CA PRO A 258 2.07 7.76 -15.62
C PRO A 258 1.04 7.94 -16.75
N GLU A 259 -0.06 7.20 -16.75
CA GLU A 259 -1.17 7.36 -17.71
C GLU A 259 -2.17 8.45 -17.31
N VAL A 260 -2.07 9.01 -16.10
CA VAL A 260 -2.92 10.14 -15.69
C VAL A 260 -2.45 11.40 -16.41
N PRO A 261 -3.32 12.05 -17.20
CA PRO A 261 -2.95 13.29 -17.91
C PRO A 261 -2.65 14.41 -16.90
N THR A 262 -1.54 15.10 -17.07
CA THR A 262 -1.16 16.25 -16.25
C THR A 262 -0.75 17.41 -17.15
N HIS A 263 -1.14 18.63 -16.80
CA HIS A 263 -0.76 19.86 -17.48
C HIS A 263 0.33 20.63 -16.71
N GLY A 264 0.69 20.13 -15.53
CA GLY A 264 1.75 20.71 -14.69
C GLY A 264 3.17 20.47 -15.22
N PRO A 265 4.17 21.16 -14.65
CA PRO A 265 5.55 21.01 -15.05
C PRO A 265 6.03 19.58 -14.81
N ARG A 266 6.49 18.90 -15.85
CA ARG A 266 7.12 17.57 -15.75
C ARG A 266 8.54 17.64 -15.19
N GLU A 267 9.18 18.80 -15.28
CA GLU A 267 10.51 19.06 -14.70
C GLU A 267 10.32 19.97 -13.48
N ILE A 268 10.69 19.45 -12.33
CA ILE A 268 10.75 20.20 -11.09
C ILE A 268 12.11 20.90 -11.12
N GLU A 269 12.12 22.20 -11.43
CA GLU A 269 13.34 22.98 -11.24
C GLU A 269 13.71 22.92 -9.75
N PRO A 270 14.97 22.59 -9.42
CA PRO A 270 15.43 22.67 -8.03
C PRO A 270 15.38 24.12 -7.60
N VAL A 271 14.39 24.50 -6.81
CA VAL A 271 14.32 25.82 -6.20
C VAL A 271 15.43 25.90 -5.18
N GLN A 272 16.56 26.48 -5.58
CA GLN A 272 17.65 26.88 -4.69
C GLN A 272 17.27 28.21 -4.06
N GLU A 273 16.63 28.19 -2.90
CA GLU A 273 16.78 29.29 -1.95
C GLU A 273 17.76 28.85 -0.86
N PRO A 274 18.95 29.44 -0.80
CA PRO A 274 19.87 29.19 0.29
C PRO A 274 19.39 29.97 1.52
N GLY A 275 18.90 29.26 2.51
CA GLY A 275 18.96 29.81 3.86
C GLY A 275 17.71 29.88 4.72
N THR A 276 16.77 28.93 4.69
CA THR A 276 15.83 28.76 5.83
C THR A 276 15.22 27.36 5.82
N ASP A 277 15.23 26.73 6.99
CA ASP A 277 14.54 25.51 7.43
C ASP A 277 14.73 24.22 6.62
N ALA A 278 14.85 23.10 7.33
CA ALA A 278 14.93 21.75 6.78
C ALA A 278 13.87 21.57 5.67
N ALA A 279 14.30 21.13 4.48
CA ALA A 279 13.39 20.92 3.34
C ALA A 279 12.23 20.02 3.77
N SER A 280 11.01 20.34 3.34
CA SER A 280 9.84 19.56 3.69
C SER A 280 9.97 18.11 3.18
N ALA A 281 9.33 17.16 3.85
CA ALA A 281 9.35 15.76 3.45
C ALA A 281 8.84 15.57 2.00
N ASP A 282 7.86 16.36 1.58
CA ASP A 282 7.32 16.33 0.21
C ASP A 282 8.34 16.79 -0.82
N ARG A 283 9.08 17.88 -0.56
CA ARG A 283 10.17 18.34 -1.44
C ARG A 283 11.27 17.31 -1.59
N GLN A 284 11.72 16.72 -0.49
CA GLN A 284 12.74 15.67 -0.52
C GLN A 284 12.26 14.43 -1.26
N ALA A 285 11.00 14.02 -1.07
CA ALA A 285 10.40 12.89 -1.79
C ALA A 285 10.27 13.17 -3.29
N ALA A 286 9.87 14.39 -3.68
CA ALA A 286 9.86 14.83 -5.07
C ALA A 286 11.26 14.75 -5.69
N THR A 287 12.29 15.19 -4.97
CA THR A 287 13.69 15.09 -5.41
C THR A 287 14.11 13.64 -5.64
N VAL A 288 13.78 12.71 -4.71
CA VAL A 288 14.07 11.28 -4.88
C VAL A 288 13.42 10.72 -6.14
N LEU A 289 12.14 11.02 -6.40
CA LEU A 289 11.44 10.50 -7.59
C LEU A 289 11.97 11.12 -8.89
N SER A 290 12.26 12.42 -8.88
CA SER A 290 12.84 13.10 -10.03
C SER A 290 14.23 12.55 -10.38
N ALA A 291 15.07 12.29 -9.38
CA ALA A 291 16.37 11.67 -9.56
C ALA A 291 16.26 10.25 -10.15
N ILE A 292 15.24 9.47 -9.73
CA ILE A 292 14.96 8.15 -10.31
C ILE A 292 14.57 8.26 -11.80
N THR A 293 13.62 9.15 -12.13
CA THR A 293 13.12 9.31 -13.50
C THR A 293 14.14 9.95 -14.43
N ALA A 294 14.97 10.87 -13.93
CA ALA A 294 16.09 11.47 -14.65
C ALA A 294 17.31 10.52 -14.80
N ARG A 295 17.25 9.30 -14.22
CA ARG A 295 18.36 8.33 -14.25
C ARG A 295 19.65 8.86 -13.62
N GLU A 296 19.52 9.64 -12.54
CA GLU A 296 20.68 10.14 -11.81
C GLU A 296 21.53 9.00 -11.20
N PRO A 297 22.79 9.29 -10.84
CA PRO A 297 23.66 8.30 -10.21
C PRO A 297 23.03 7.70 -8.95
N ILE A 298 23.01 6.37 -8.85
CA ILE A 298 22.36 5.64 -7.75
C ILE A 298 22.83 6.07 -6.37
N GLY A 299 24.08 6.54 -6.24
CA GLY A 299 24.61 7.08 -4.99
C GLY A 299 23.91 8.37 -4.52
N GLN A 300 23.53 9.25 -5.44
CA GLN A 300 22.79 10.48 -5.13
C GLN A 300 21.36 10.15 -4.68
N ILE A 301 20.70 9.23 -5.38
CA ILE A 301 19.37 8.74 -5.00
C ILE A 301 19.40 8.13 -3.59
N ALA A 302 20.43 7.33 -3.28
CA ALA A 302 20.58 6.73 -1.96
C ALA A 302 20.78 7.77 -0.85
N ILE A 303 21.57 8.82 -1.10
CA ILE A 303 21.81 9.91 -0.15
C ILE A 303 20.51 10.66 0.10
N ALA A 304 19.83 11.15 -0.94
CA ALA A 304 18.59 11.90 -0.81
C ALA A 304 17.50 11.09 -0.08
N ALA A 305 17.38 9.79 -0.40
CA ALA A 305 16.43 8.90 0.27
C ALA A 305 16.78 8.69 1.77
N GLN A 306 18.06 8.61 2.12
CA GLN A 306 18.49 8.44 3.50
C GLN A 306 18.32 9.71 4.33
N GLU A 307 18.59 10.89 3.77
CA GLU A 307 18.32 12.18 4.40
C GLU A 307 16.84 12.30 4.77
N LEU A 308 15.94 12.08 3.83
CA LEU A 308 14.49 12.08 4.07
C LEU A 308 14.07 11.14 5.22
N LEU A 309 14.64 9.93 5.28
CA LEU A 309 14.32 8.96 6.33
C LEU A 309 14.88 9.33 7.70
N THR A 310 15.98 10.06 7.77
CA THR A 310 16.61 10.46 9.03
C THR A 310 16.00 11.74 9.61
N GLU A 311 15.56 12.66 8.77
CA GLU A 311 15.07 13.97 9.18
C GLU A 311 13.59 13.94 9.60
N HIS A 312 12.81 13.02 9.09
CA HIS A 312 11.35 13.01 9.29
C HIS A 312 10.85 11.81 10.09
N ARG A 313 9.80 12.04 10.89
CA ARG A 313 9.08 11.01 11.65
C ARG A 313 7.79 10.60 10.94
N LEU A 314 7.35 9.37 11.19
CA LEU A 314 6.12 8.85 10.60
C LEU A 314 4.89 9.57 11.15
N ASN A 315 4.10 10.16 10.27
CA ASN A 315 2.79 10.74 10.54
C ASN A 315 1.94 10.74 9.26
N SER A 316 0.72 11.28 9.31
CA SER A 316 -0.20 11.29 8.16
C SER A 316 0.30 12.07 6.94
N ALA A 317 1.17 13.07 7.14
CA ALA A 317 1.74 13.85 6.04
C ALA A 317 3.01 13.19 5.46
N THR A 318 3.77 12.45 6.29
CA THR A 318 5.08 11.91 5.89
C THR A 318 5.06 10.45 5.44
N VAL A 319 3.96 9.73 5.61
CA VAL A 319 3.89 8.28 5.29
C VAL A 319 4.24 7.97 3.83
N GLU A 320 3.72 8.73 2.88
CA GLU A 320 4.01 8.55 1.45
C GLU A 320 5.41 9.02 1.05
N PRO A 321 5.90 10.19 1.51
CA PRO A 321 7.31 10.57 1.40
C PRO A 321 8.28 9.50 1.91
N LEU A 322 8.07 8.97 3.12
CA LEU A 322 8.94 7.93 3.70
C LEU A 322 8.86 6.60 2.93
N ALA A 323 7.68 6.21 2.46
CA ALA A 323 7.52 5.05 1.58
C ALA A 323 8.26 5.25 0.24
N THR A 324 8.24 6.48 -0.29
CA THR A 324 8.99 6.89 -1.49
C THR A 324 10.50 6.80 -1.25
N ALA A 325 11.00 7.24 -0.12
CA ALA A 325 12.41 7.12 0.23
C ALA A 325 12.88 5.66 0.30
N ILE A 326 12.06 4.75 0.88
CA ILE A 326 12.37 3.32 0.83
C ILE A 326 12.42 2.81 -0.61
N ALA A 327 11.48 3.23 -1.47
CA ALA A 327 11.52 2.88 -2.88
C ALA A 327 12.79 3.42 -3.57
N GLY A 328 13.26 4.62 -3.20
CA GLY A 328 14.54 5.18 -3.63
C GLY A 328 15.74 4.33 -3.21
N LEU A 329 15.80 3.87 -1.96
CA LEU A 329 16.84 2.96 -1.48
C LEU A 329 16.81 1.62 -2.22
N VAL A 330 15.62 1.08 -2.50
CA VAL A 330 15.45 -0.14 -3.30
C VAL A 330 15.93 0.07 -4.73
N HIS A 331 15.65 1.24 -5.32
CA HIS A 331 16.15 1.62 -6.64
C HIS A 331 17.67 1.74 -6.65
N ALA A 332 18.25 2.31 -5.61
CA ALA A 332 19.69 2.46 -5.45
C ALA A 332 20.41 1.18 -5.00
N GLU A 333 19.71 0.03 -4.96
CA GLU A 333 20.26 -1.28 -4.52
C GLU A 333 20.80 -1.27 -3.07
N ARG A 334 20.38 -0.30 -2.24
CA ARG A 334 20.72 -0.24 -0.82
C ARG A 334 19.70 -1.01 0.02
N LEU A 335 19.60 -2.32 -0.28
CA LEU A 335 18.63 -3.23 0.34
C LEU A 335 18.87 -3.42 1.85
N ASP A 336 20.09 -3.24 2.31
CA ASP A 336 20.48 -3.22 3.73
C ASP A 336 19.78 -2.07 4.49
N LEU A 337 19.89 -0.85 3.97
CA LEU A 337 19.25 0.32 4.55
C LEU A 337 17.73 0.27 4.39
N ALA A 338 17.25 -0.13 3.21
CA ALA A 338 15.82 -0.28 2.95
C ALA A 338 15.17 -1.25 3.93
N GLN A 339 15.82 -2.37 4.24
CA GLN A 339 15.35 -3.32 5.24
C GLN A 339 15.23 -2.70 6.62
N THR A 340 16.30 -2.05 7.09
CA THR A 340 16.35 -1.41 8.40
C THR A 340 15.22 -0.39 8.57
N TRP A 341 15.05 0.48 7.58
CA TRP A 341 14.01 1.51 7.63
C TRP A 341 12.59 0.93 7.51
N CYS A 342 12.39 -0.13 6.70
CA CYS A 342 11.12 -0.85 6.71
C CYS A 342 10.76 -1.38 8.10
N ASP A 343 11.72 -1.98 8.79
CA ASP A 343 11.50 -2.56 10.11
C ASP A 343 11.19 -1.47 11.15
N VAL A 344 11.88 -0.31 11.11
CA VAL A 344 11.62 0.86 11.96
C VAL A 344 10.21 1.43 11.71
N LEU A 345 9.89 1.74 10.45
CA LEU A 345 8.61 2.37 10.11
C LEU A 345 7.42 1.42 10.32
N LEU A 346 7.63 0.11 10.13
CA LEU A 346 6.61 -0.89 10.45
C LEU A 346 6.35 -0.97 11.96
N ALA A 347 7.40 -0.86 12.79
CA ALA A 347 7.25 -0.80 14.24
C ALA A 347 6.50 0.48 14.68
N GLU A 348 6.83 1.64 14.09
CA GLU A 348 6.10 2.89 14.35
C GLU A 348 4.64 2.81 13.91
N ALA A 349 4.34 2.24 12.73
CA ALA A 349 2.98 2.04 12.25
C ALA A 349 2.16 1.09 13.16
N ASN A 350 2.82 0.07 13.73
CA ASN A 350 2.20 -0.81 14.73
C ASN A 350 1.86 -0.05 16.02
N ALA A 351 2.81 0.73 16.55
CA ALA A 351 2.61 1.52 17.76
C ALA A 351 1.47 2.56 17.61
N ARG A 352 1.25 3.03 16.39
CA ARG A 352 0.17 3.98 16.05
C ARG A 352 -1.16 3.29 15.71
N SER A 353 -1.22 1.95 15.71
CA SER A 353 -2.40 1.20 15.30
C SER A 353 -2.95 1.67 13.93
N ALA A 354 -2.05 1.80 12.95
CA ALA A 354 -2.33 2.32 11.61
C ALA A 354 -2.29 1.18 10.55
N PRO A 355 -3.35 0.40 10.36
CA PRO A 355 -3.35 -0.80 9.52
C PRO A 355 -2.94 -0.55 8.07
N THR A 356 -3.34 0.57 7.47
CA THR A 356 -2.95 0.91 6.10
C THR A 356 -1.45 1.16 5.99
N TRP A 357 -0.86 1.89 6.95
CA TRP A 357 0.59 2.12 6.97
C TRP A 357 1.37 0.83 7.22
N GLN A 358 0.85 -0.03 8.11
CA GLN A 358 1.41 -1.36 8.32
C GLN A 358 1.40 -2.19 7.04
N SER A 359 0.32 -2.12 6.26
CA SER A 359 0.20 -2.78 4.97
C SER A 359 1.27 -2.26 3.99
N VAL A 360 1.41 -0.94 3.85
CA VAL A 360 2.38 -0.31 2.94
C VAL A 360 3.81 -0.71 3.30
N PHE A 361 4.23 -0.54 4.55
CA PHE A 361 5.60 -0.86 4.95
C PHE A 361 5.89 -2.37 4.98
N ALA A 362 4.91 -3.21 5.29
CA ALA A 362 5.05 -4.66 5.15
C ALA A 362 5.22 -5.07 3.68
N GLY A 363 4.48 -4.44 2.75
CA GLY A 363 4.63 -4.69 1.32
C GLY A 363 6.01 -4.28 0.78
N LEU A 364 6.54 -3.13 1.21
CA LEU A 364 7.91 -2.70 0.87
C LEU A 364 8.96 -3.66 1.47
N ARG A 365 8.76 -4.09 2.71
CA ARG A 365 9.64 -5.06 3.36
C ARG A 365 9.64 -6.43 2.66
N ALA A 366 8.48 -6.85 2.15
CA ALA A 366 8.34 -8.06 1.34
C ALA A 366 9.18 -7.95 0.05
N GLU A 367 9.10 -6.81 -0.64
CA GLU A 367 9.88 -6.56 -1.85
C GLU A 367 11.39 -6.60 -1.59
N VAL A 368 11.85 -5.95 -0.51
CA VAL A 368 13.26 -5.99 -0.10
C VAL A 368 13.70 -7.43 0.17
N SER A 369 12.89 -8.22 0.87
CA SER A 369 13.17 -9.63 1.16
C SER A 369 13.29 -10.46 -0.12
N LEU A 370 12.37 -10.25 -1.07
CA LEU A 370 12.38 -10.95 -2.36
C LEU A 370 13.66 -10.64 -3.13
N ARG A 371 14.09 -9.37 -3.17
CA ARG A 371 15.30 -8.94 -3.88
C ARG A 371 16.59 -9.48 -3.24
N ARG A 372 16.61 -9.72 -1.95
CA ARG A 372 17.71 -10.35 -1.23
C ARG A 372 17.69 -11.89 -1.36
N GLY A 373 16.64 -12.46 -1.93
CA GLY A 373 16.47 -13.90 -2.06
C GLY A 373 15.94 -14.59 -0.80
N ASP A 374 15.45 -13.85 0.20
CA ASP A 374 14.76 -14.43 1.36
C ASP A 374 13.29 -14.64 1.04
N LEU A 375 12.98 -15.76 0.40
CA LEU A 375 11.61 -16.06 -0.05
C LEU A 375 10.64 -16.27 1.11
N THR A 376 11.11 -16.79 2.22
CA THR A 376 10.28 -17.00 3.42
C THR A 376 9.84 -15.69 4.04
N ALA A 377 10.76 -14.75 4.21
CA ALA A 377 10.43 -13.42 4.70
C ALA A 377 9.58 -12.65 3.67
N ALA A 378 9.86 -12.78 2.37
CA ALA A 378 9.06 -12.16 1.31
C ALA A 378 7.60 -12.61 1.36
N GLU A 379 7.35 -13.91 1.48
CA GLU A 379 6.02 -14.47 1.65
C GLU A 379 5.34 -13.96 2.93
N HIS A 380 6.03 -14.04 4.07
CA HIS A 380 5.49 -13.61 5.36
C HIS A 380 5.02 -12.15 5.33
N TYR A 381 5.89 -11.24 4.86
CA TYR A 381 5.56 -9.82 4.85
C TYR A 381 4.53 -9.46 3.77
N ALA A 382 4.53 -10.15 2.61
CA ALA A 382 3.49 -9.95 1.60
C ALA A 382 2.10 -10.40 2.11
N GLN A 383 2.01 -11.55 2.75
CA GLN A 383 0.77 -12.00 3.40
C GLN A 383 0.32 -11.05 4.51
N ARG A 384 1.27 -10.58 5.33
CA ARG A 384 0.99 -9.59 6.37
C ARG A 384 0.42 -8.31 5.76
N ALA A 385 1.01 -7.79 4.68
CA ALA A 385 0.50 -6.62 3.97
C ALA A 385 -0.94 -6.81 3.48
N LEU A 386 -1.25 -7.98 2.94
CA LEU A 386 -2.58 -8.33 2.41
C LEU A 386 -3.65 -8.56 3.48
N ASN A 387 -3.24 -8.85 4.73
CA ASN A 387 -4.17 -9.18 5.83
C ASN A 387 -4.49 -8.00 6.75
N GLN A 388 -3.75 -6.87 6.67
CA GLN A 388 -3.98 -5.70 7.51
C GLN A 388 -5.26 -4.95 7.14
N VAL A 389 -5.57 -4.90 5.85
CA VAL A 389 -6.71 -4.21 5.27
C VAL A 389 -7.39 -5.15 4.27
N SER A 390 -8.71 -5.06 4.12
CA SER A 390 -9.41 -5.90 3.15
C SER A 390 -8.90 -5.65 1.72
N ALA A 391 -8.90 -6.69 0.89
CA ALA A 391 -8.43 -6.61 -0.50
C ALA A 391 -9.13 -5.48 -1.30
N LYS A 392 -10.43 -5.24 -1.05
CA LYS A 392 -11.20 -4.15 -1.67
C LYS A 392 -10.67 -2.77 -1.27
N ASN A 393 -10.22 -2.62 -0.03
CA ASN A 393 -9.75 -1.35 0.51
C ASN A 393 -8.25 -1.11 0.26
N LEU A 394 -7.51 -2.15 -0.15
CA LEU A 394 -6.13 -1.99 -0.64
C LEU A 394 -6.06 -1.33 -2.02
N GLY A 395 -7.17 -1.28 -2.75
CA GLY A 395 -7.27 -0.61 -4.03
C GLY A 395 -6.24 -1.08 -5.06
N THR A 396 -5.72 -0.15 -5.87
CA THR A 396 -4.71 -0.44 -6.90
C THR A 396 -3.37 -0.92 -6.31
N TRP A 397 -3.05 -0.50 -5.08
CA TRP A 397 -1.81 -0.86 -4.40
C TRP A 397 -1.72 -2.38 -4.13
N VAL A 398 -2.84 -3.11 -4.10
CA VAL A 398 -2.89 -4.57 -3.91
C VAL A 398 -1.96 -5.32 -4.87
N GLY A 399 -1.74 -4.77 -6.06
CA GLY A 399 -0.84 -5.34 -7.07
C GLY A 399 0.58 -5.55 -6.58
N SER A 400 1.08 -4.68 -5.69
CA SER A 400 2.46 -4.76 -5.18
C SER A 400 2.68 -5.98 -4.26
N PRO A 401 1.97 -6.16 -3.15
CA PRO A 401 2.16 -7.33 -2.29
C PRO A 401 1.73 -8.65 -2.96
N VAL A 402 0.72 -8.65 -3.83
CA VAL A 402 0.32 -9.84 -4.59
C VAL A 402 1.42 -10.25 -5.56
N ALA A 403 2.03 -9.32 -6.30
CA ALA A 403 3.16 -9.60 -7.18
C ALA A 403 4.34 -10.20 -6.42
N THR A 404 4.69 -9.64 -5.27
CA THR A 404 5.77 -10.17 -4.42
C THR A 404 5.46 -11.58 -3.92
N LEU A 405 4.22 -11.84 -3.52
CA LEU A 405 3.77 -13.15 -3.06
C LEU A 405 3.83 -14.19 -4.18
N ILE A 406 3.32 -13.86 -5.39
CA ILE A 406 3.41 -14.73 -6.57
C ILE A 406 4.88 -15.06 -6.88
N ARG A 407 5.77 -14.06 -6.91
CA ARG A 407 7.20 -14.24 -7.18
C ARG A 407 7.87 -15.14 -6.14
N ALA A 408 7.59 -14.92 -4.85
CA ALA A 408 8.15 -15.72 -3.76
C ALA A 408 7.70 -17.19 -3.84
N LEU A 409 6.40 -17.42 -4.03
CA LEU A 409 5.82 -18.76 -4.16
C LEU A 409 6.32 -19.48 -5.41
N THR A 410 6.44 -18.76 -6.52
CA THR A 410 6.98 -19.31 -7.78
C THR A 410 8.44 -19.75 -7.63
N ALA A 411 9.28 -18.90 -7.05
CA ALA A 411 10.69 -19.22 -6.81
C ALA A 411 10.86 -20.36 -5.76
N ALA A 412 9.91 -20.51 -4.84
CA ALA A 412 9.86 -21.63 -3.91
C ALA A 412 9.35 -22.94 -4.53
N GLY A 413 8.85 -22.92 -5.79
CA GLY A 413 8.29 -24.09 -6.48
C GLY A 413 6.84 -24.42 -6.07
N ARG A 414 6.16 -23.51 -5.40
CA ARG A 414 4.77 -23.66 -4.91
C ARG A 414 3.77 -23.11 -5.93
N TYR A 415 3.79 -23.66 -7.14
CA TYR A 415 3.07 -23.11 -8.29
C TYR A 415 1.55 -23.06 -8.11
N ARG A 416 0.95 -24.08 -7.47
CA ARG A 416 -0.50 -24.10 -7.20
C ARG A 416 -0.93 -22.93 -6.29
N GLU A 417 -0.12 -22.63 -5.30
CA GLU A 417 -0.40 -21.55 -4.37
C GLU A 417 -0.16 -20.17 -5.02
N ALA A 418 0.86 -20.08 -5.89
CA ALA A 418 1.08 -18.90 -6.72
C ALA A 418 -0.08 -18.66 -7.69
N GLN A 419 -0.58 -19.72 -8.34
CA GLN A 419 -1.75 -19.66 -9.23
C GLN A 419 -2.99 -19.20 -8.49
N ALA A 420 -3.24 -19.66 -7.27
CA ALA A 420 -4.38 -19.24 -6.46
C ALA A 420 -4.35 -17.73 -6.11
N GLN A 421 -3.19 -17.06 -6.19
CA GLN A 421 -3.13 -15.60 -6.02
C GLN A 421 -3.63 -14.84 -7.25
N LEU A 422 -3.59 -15.45 -8.44
CA LEU A 422 -4.15 -14.86 -9.66
C LEU A 422 -5.69 -14.87 -9.66
N ASP A 423 -6.32 -15.76 -8.89
CA ASP A 423 -7.77 -15.82 -8.72
C ASP A 423 -8.31 -14.69 -7.81
N ARG A 424 -7.41 -13.96 -7.15
CA ARG A 424 -7.76 -12.81 -6.33
C ARG A 424 -8.26 -11.67 -7.20
N ALA A 425 -9.42 -11.13 -6.89
CA ALA A 425 -9.95 -9.96 -7.60
C ALA A 425 -9.03 -8.74 -7.40
N VAL A 426 -8.59 -8.15 -8.50
CA VAL A 426 -7.78 -6.92 -8.53
C VAL A 426 -8.52 -5.85 -9.35
N PRO A 427 -8.41 -4.56 -9.00
CA PRO A 427 -9.08 -3.50 -9.75
C PRO A 427 -8.42 -3.30 -11.13
N LEU A 428 -9.23 -3.18 -12.19
CA LEU A 428 -8.74 -2.96 -13.56
C LEU A 428 -7.83 -1.73 -13.71
N PRO A 429 -8.12 -0.57 -13.08
CA PRO A 429 -7.24 0.60 -13.17
C PRO A 429 -5.82 0.37 -12.62
N MET A 430 -5.61 -0.68 -11.84
CA MET A 430 -4.27 -1.08 -11.39
C MET A 430 -3.31 -1.29 -12.57
N PHE A 431 -3.79 -1.83 -13.70
CA PHE A 431 -2.94 -2.14 -14.86
C PHE A 431 -2.42 -0.89 -15.59
N ALA A 432 -3.00 0.28 -15.35
CA ALA A 432 -2.50 1.57 -15.82
C ALA A 432 -1.51 2.23 -14.83
N SER A 433 -0.96 1.46 -13.89
CA SER A 433 -0.06 1.92 -12.84
C SER A 433 1.16 1.00 -12.70
N ARG A 434 2.17 1.49 -12.00
CA ARG A 434 3.35 0.68 -11.63
C ARG A 434 3.01 -0.60 -10.87
N PHE A 435 1.90 -0.62 -10.15
CA PHE A 435 1.46 -1.81 -9.40
C PHE A 435 1.00 -2.93 -10.34
N GLY A 436 0.31 -2.57 -11.43
CA GLY A 436 -0.07 -3.51 -12.48
C GLY A 436 1.12 -4.02 -13.28
N LEU A 437 2.10 -3.16 -13.55
CA LEU A 437 3.36 -3.56 -14.18
C LEU A 437 4.06 -4.68 -13.39
N ARG A 438 4.16 -4.51 -12.07
CA ARG A 438 4.76 -5.53 -11.19
C ARG A 438 3.94 -6.83 -11.13
N TYR A 439 2.62 -6.69 -11.20
CA TYR A 439 1.71 -7.85 -11.24
C TYR A 439 1.89 -8.66 -12.53
N LEU A 440 1.92 -8.00 -13.70
CA LEU A 440 2.20 -8.65 -14.99
C LEU A 440 3.55 -9.36 -14.98
N HIS A 441 4.60 -8.69 -14.51
CA HIS A 441 5.92 -9.28 -14.35
C HIS A 441 5.91 -10.55 -13.48
N ALA A 442 5.21 -10.51 -12.33
CA ALA A 442 5.10 -11.66 -11.45
C ALA A 442 4.31 -12.81 -12.07
N ARG A 443 3.24 -12.50 -12.82
CA ARG A 443 2.43 -13.48 -13.54
C ARG A 443 3.22 -14.13 -14.67
N GLY A 444 3.98 -13.35 -15.42
CA GLY A 444 4.88 -13.84 -16.47
C GLY A 444 5.90 -14.86 -15.93
N HIS A 445 6.48 -14.60 -14.76
CA HIS A 445 7.39 -15.57 -14.13
C HIS A 445 6.70 -16.86 -13.67
N LEU A 446 5.46 -16.79 -13.20
CA LEU A 446 4.68 -17.99 -12.91
C LEU A 446 4.38 -18.78 -14.18
N TYR A 447 4.02 -18.09 -15.26
CA TYR A 447 3.79 -18.74 -16.56
C TYR A 447 5.06 -19.39 -17.09
N LEU A 448 6.21 -18.72 -16.99
CA LEU A 448 7.50 -19.27 -17.35
C LEU A 448 7.81 -20.54 -16.55
N ALA A 449 7.64 -20.49 -15.23
CA ALA A 449 7.90 -21.63 -14.34
C ALA A 449 6.92 -22.81 -14.53
N THR A 450 5.74 -22.55 -15.10
CA THR A 450 4.73 -23.56 -15.44
C THR A 450 4.70 -23.93 -16.91
N HIS A 451 5.78 -23.63 -17.67
CA HIS A 451 5.98 -23.91 -19.10
C HIS A 451 4.95 -23.27 -20.05
N ARG A 452 4.27 -22.22 -19.60
CA ARG A 452 3.37 -21.40 -20.42
C ARG A 452 4.18 -20.27 -21.07
N PHE A 453 5.13 -20.62 -21.91
CA PHE A 453 6.14 -19.71 -22.42
C PHE A 453 5.57 -18.52 -23.20
N TYR A 454 4.55 -18.75 -24.02
CA TYR A 454 3.93 -17.69 -24.83
C TYR A 454 3.18 -16.68 -23.97
N ASP A 455 2.46 -17.14 -22.96
CA ASP A 455 1.80 -16.24 -22.00
C ASP A 455 2.86 -15.44 -21.20
N ALA A 456 3.98 -16.05 -20.86
CA ALA A 456 5.09 -15.37 -20.20
C ALA A 456 5.69 -14.28 -21.09
N LEU A 457 5.97 -14.59 -22.37
CA LEU A 457 6.49 -13.62 -23.33
C LEU A 457 5.51 -12.46 -23.57
N GLU A 458 4.20 -12.71 -23.60
CA GLU A 458 3.18 -11.67 -23.73
C GLU A 458 3.22 -10.72 -22.53
N ASP A 459 3.27 -11.26 -21.32
CA ASP A 459 3.36 -10.44 -20.09
C ASP A 459 4.66 -9.62 -20.04
N PHE A 460 5.81 -10.22 -20.35
CA PHE A 460 7.10 -9.50 -20.34
C PHE A 460 7.18 -8.44 -21.42
N ARG A 461 6.65 -8.71 -22.62
CA ARG A 461 6.54 -7.71 -23.68
C ARG A 461 5.63 -6.58 -23.28
N SER A 462 4.45 -6.86 -22.72
CA SER A 462 3.53 -5.86 -22.20
C SER A 462 4.21 -4.97 -21.15
N CYS A 463 5.03 -5.55 -20.27
CA CYS A 463 5.85 -4.76 -19.34
C CYS A 463 6.79 -3.81 -20.08
N GLY A 464 7.50 -4.28 -21.12
CA GLY A 464 8.39 -3.46 -21.93
C GLY A 464 7.65 -2.32 -22.62
N GLU A 465 6.52 -2.61 -23.29
CA GLU A 465 5.71 -1.64 -24.01
C GLU A 465 5.15 -0.55 -23.07
N LEU A 466 4.66 -0.94 -21.87
CA LEU A 466 4.20 0.00 -20.85
C LEU A 466 5.34 0.88 -20.36
N MET A 467 6.49 0.31 -20.01
CA MET A 467 7.64 1.07 -19.50
C MET A 467 8.18 2.07 -20.54
N GLN A 468 8.23 1.69 -21.82
CA GLN A 468 8.66 2.57 -22.91
C GLN A 468 7.65 3.71 -23.13
N ARG A 469 6.35 3.39 -23.15
CA ARG A 469 5.28 4.39 -23.27
C ARG A 469 5.31 5.40 -22.13
N TRP A 470 5.58 4.92 -20.93
CA TRP A 470 5.66 5.74 -19.71
C TRP A 470 6.99 6.47 -19.55
N GLN A 471 7.97 6.21 -20.40
CA GLN A 471 9.33 6.78 -20.32
C GLN A 471 10.07 6.42 -19.01
N ILE A 472 9.68 5.31 -18.38
CA ILE A 472 10.31 4.76 -17.17
C ILE A 472 10.92 3.38 -17.43
N ASP A 473 11.51 3.18 -18.62
CA ASP A 473 12.17 1.92 -18.99
C ASP A 473 13.47 1.76 -18.20
N LEU A 474 13.32 1.45 -16.91
CA LEU A 474 14.37 1.32 -15.94
C LEU A 474 14.53 -0.17 -15.54
N PRO A 475 15.71 -0.78 -15.72
CA PRO A 475 15.96 -2.19 -15.38
C PRO A 475 15.64 -2.56 -13.94
N VAL A 476 15.70 -1.60 -13.02
CA VAL A 476 15.37 -1.79 -11.60
C VAL A 476 13.88 -1.93 -11.33
N VAL A 477 13.02 -1.38 -12.20
CA VAL A 477 11.56 -1.48 -12.04
C VAL A 477 11.11 -2.87 -12.48
N VAL A 478 11.35 -3.24 -13.74
CA VAL A 478 11.15 -4.59 -14.28
C VAL A 478 12.25 -4.88 -15.32
N PRO A 479 13.07 -5.92 -15.15
CA PRO A 479 14.12 -6.27 -16.10
C PRO A 479 13.56 -7.09 -17.27
N TRP A 480 12.49 -6.62 -17.90
CA TRP A 480 11.72 -7.35 -18.90
C TRP A 480 12.53 -7.93 -20.05
N ARG A 481 13.67 -7.30 -20.42
CA ARG A 481 14.57 -7.84 -21.45
C ARG A 481 15.26 -9.12 -20.99
N ASN A 482 15.70 -9.18 -19.74
CA ASN A 482 16.26 -10.42 -19.18
C ASN A 482 15.19 -11.51 -19.06
N ASP A 483 13.95 -11.11 -18.70
CA ASP A 483 12.85 -12.07 -18.59
C ASP A 483 12.45 -12.65 -19.95
N MET A 484 12.45 -11.81 -21.01
CA MET A 484 12.31 -12.27 -22.40
C MET A 484 13.43 -13.23 -22.78
N ALA A 485 14.69 -12.90 -22.44
CA ALA A 485 15.83 -13.75 -22.72
C ALA A 485 15.72 -15.11 -21.99
N GLU A 486 15.28 -15.12 -20.73
CA GLU A 486 15.06 -16.34 -19.96
C GLU A 486 13.95 -17.20 -20.57
N ALA A 487 12.85 -16.59 -21.02
CA ALA A 487 11.76 -17.29 -21.67
C ALA A 487 12.19 -17.89 -23.02
N TYR A 488 12.88 -17.14 -23.88
CA TYR A 488 13.43 -17.68 -25.14
C TYR A 488 14.43 -18.79 -24.91
N LEU A 489 15.30 -18.67 -23.91
CA LEU A 489 16.24 -19.72 -23.54
C LEU A 489 15.51 -21.00 -23.10
N ALA A 490 14.47 -20.89 -22.31
CA ALA A 490 13.63 -22.01 -21.88
C ALA A 490 12.89 -22.68 -23.06
N MET A 491 12.61 -21.94 -24.11
CA MET A 491 12.04 -22.44 -25.36
C MET A 491 13.10 -23.04 -26.30
N GLY A 492 14.39 -22.88 -26.02
CA GLY A 492 15.50 -23.36 -26.85
C GLY A 492 15.98 -22.37 -27.93
N ASP A 493 15.36 -21.16 -27.97
CA ASP A 493 15.71 -20.09 -28.91
C ASP A 493 16.88 -19.27 -28.36
N ARG A 494 18.10 -19.73 -28.66
CA ARG A 494 19.33 -19.09 -28.13
C ARG A 494 19.63 -17.75 -28.79
N ASP A 495 19.19 -17.51 -30.01
CA ASP A 495 19.52 -16.28 -30.74
C ASP A 495 18.71 -15.11 -30.21
N ASN A 496 17.41 -15.27 -30.02
CA ASN A 496 16.58 -14.28 -29.36
C ASN A 496 17.00 -14.08 -27.90
N ALA A 497 17.29 -15.15 -27.15
CA ALA A 497 17.79 -15.04 -25.78
C ALA A 497 19.06 -14.17 -25.72
N ARG A 498 20.02 -14.40 -26.63
CA ARG A 498 21.27 -13.61 -26.74
C ARG A 498 20.96 -12.15 -27.06
N THR A 499 20.06 -11.90 -27.99
CA THR A 499 19.68 -10.56 -28.42
C THR A 499 19.10 -9.75 -27.25
N TYR A 500 18.11 -10.27 -26.55
CA TYR A 500 17.49 -9.59 -25.42
C TYR A 500 18.45 -9.39 -24.24
N ALA A 501 19.29 -10.37 -23.92
CA ALA A 501 20.30 -10.21 -22.86
C ALA A 501 21.33 -9.11 -23.20
N ARG A 502 21.75 -8.99 -24.47
CA ARG A 502 22.61 -7.89 -24.92
C ARG A 502 21.91 -6.53 -24.89
N MET A 503 20.65 -6.47 -25.29
CA MET A 503 19.84 -5.25 -25.16
C MET A 503 19.77 -4.77 -23.72
N HIS A 504 19.62 -5.69 -22.77
CA HIS A 504 19.61 -5.32 -21.34
C HIS A 504 20.97 -4.76 -20.89
N LEU A 505 22.07 -5.37 -21.27
CA LEU A 505 23.42 -4.85 -20.95
C LEU A 505 23.70 -3.50 -21.59
N ALA A 506 23.22 -3.28 -22.82
CA ALA A 506 23.36 -1.99 -23.49
C ALA A 506 22.61 -0.89 -22.72
N GLU A 507 21.43 -1.17 -22.20
CA GLU A 507 20.66 -0.25 -21.37
C GLU A 507 21.36 0.09 -20.04
N LEU A 508 22.06 -0.90 -19.44
CA LEU A 508 22.84 -0.69 -18.20
C LEU A 508 24.16 0.06 -18.42
N GLY A 509 24.68 0.09 -19.65
CA GLY A 509 25.99 0.64 -19.98
C GLY A 509 27.17 -0.22 -19.53
N ARG A 510 27.12 -0.76 -18.31
CA ARG A 510 28.11 -1.71 -17.77
C ARG A 510 27.43 -2.79 -16.93
N PRO A 511 27.90 -4.05 -16.97
CA PRO A 511 27.23 -5.16 -16.27
C PRO A 511 27.11 -4.94 -14.75
N GLY A 512 28.15 -4.42 -14.10
CA GLY A 512 28.17 -4.18 -12.65
C GLY A 512 27.39 -2.95 -12.18
N ALA A 513 26.73 -2.20 -13.09
CA ALA A 513 25.95 -1.02 -12.70
C ALA A 513 24.69 -1.37 -11.88
N HIS A 514 24.16 -2.58 -12.09
CA HIS A 514 22.96 -3.07 -11.42
C HIS A 514 23.01 -4.61 -11.33
N ARG A 515 22.38 -5.19 -10.28
CA ARG A 515 22.34 -6.64 -10.06
C ARG A 515 21.84 -7.44 -11.26
N THR A 516 20.92 -6.89 -12.07
CA THR A 516 20.37 -7.55 -13.25
C THR A 516 21.38 -7.73 -14.38
N GLY A 517 22.50 -7.02 -14.36
CA GLY A 517 23.59 -7.25 -15.31
C GLY A 517 24.26 -8.61 -15.10
N GLY A 518 24.38 -9.07 -13.84
CA GLY A 518 24.80 -10.45 -13.55
C GLY A 518 23.88 -11.49 -14.18
N VAL A 519 22.55 -11.28 -14.11
CA VAL A 519 21.57 -12.13 -14.78
C VAL A 519 21.78 -12.17 -16.29
N SER A 520 22.01 -11.01 -16.93
CA SER A 520 22.29 -10.96 -18.37
C SER A 520 23.53 -11.76 -18.75
N LEU A 521 24.62 -11.66 -17.96
CA LEU A 521 25.85 -12.43 -18.20
C LEU A 521 25.62 -13.95 -18.07
N ARG A 522 24.82 -14.36 -17.07
CA ARG A 522 24.44 -15.78 -16.92
C ARG A 522 23.62 -16.26 -18.11
N LEU A 523 22.67 -15.50 -18.58
CA LEU A 523 21.89 -15.84 -19.78
C LEU A 523 22.76 -15.90 -21.04
N LEU A 524 23.67 -14.95 -21.22
CA LEU A 524 24.65 -14.98 -22.33
C LEU A 524 25.56 -16.21 -22.28
N ALA A 525 26.01 -16.59 -21.09
CA ALA A 525 26.83 -17.81 -20.93
C ALA A 525 26.08 -19.08 -21.41
N ALA A 526 24.76 -19.12 -21.19
CA ALA A 526 23.94 -20.25 -21.65
C ALA A 526 23.70 -20.25 -23.18
N THR A 527 23.88 -19.11 -23.87
CA THR A 527 23.69 -18.98 -25.31
C THR A 527 24.98 -19.10 -26.11
N GLY A 528 26.15 -18.95 -25.47
CA GLY A 528 27.48 -18.89 -26.11
C GLY A 528 28.22 -20.23 -26.20
N LYS A 529 29.48 -20.12 -26.57
CA LYS A 529 30.40 -21.27 -26.55
C LYS A 529 30.80 -21.60 -25.10
N PRO A 530 31.02 -22.88 -24.74
CA PRO A 530 31.37 -23.28 -23.39
C PRO A 530 32.61 -22.58 -22.80
N GLU A 531 33.58 -22.25 -23.64
CA GLU A 531 34.84 -21.63 -23.25
C GLU A 531 34.65 -20.18 -22.78
N GLU A 532 33.79 -19.42 -23.47
CA GLU A 532 33.43 -18.03 -23.12
C GLU A 532 32.49 -17.99 -21.91
N GLY A 533 31.64 -19.00 -21.78
CA GLY A 533 30.61 -19.09 -20.73
C GLY A 533 31.17 -19.06 -19.30
N LEU A 534 32.34 -19.69 -19.09
CA LEU A 534 32.93 -19.78 -17.75
C LEU A 534 33.39 -18.40 -17.21
N ALA A 535 33.90 -17.54 -18.07
CA ALA A 535 34.30 -16.18 -17.71
C ALA A 535 33.05 -15.31 -17.37
N LEU A 536 32.01 -15.38 -18.20
CA LEU A 536 30.75 -14.69 -17.99
C LEU A 536 30.06 -15.11 -16.68
N LEU A 537 30.05 -16.42 -16.37
CA LEU A 537 29.47 -16.92 -15.12
C LEU A 537 30.25 -16.47 -13.89
N ARG A 538 31.57 -16.35 -13.93
CA ARG A 538 32.36 -15.83 -12.81
C ARG A 538 32.11 -14.35 -12.59
N GLU A 539 31.99 -13.58 -13.65
CA GLU A 539 31.63 -12.16 -13.54
C GLU A 539 30.20 -12.01 -13.02
N SER A 540 29.25 -12.81 -13.50
CA SER A 540 27.88 -12.88 -12.98
C SER A 540 27.87 -13.19 -11.47
N GLU A 541 28.66 -14.17 -11.01
CA GLU A 541 28.78 -14.48 -9.58
C GLU A 541 29.31 -13.29 -8.78
N ALA A 542 30.33 -12.61 -9.27
CA ALA A 542 30.90 -11.45 -8.60
C ALA A 542 29.88 -10.31 -8.46
N ILE A 543 29.09 -10.05 -9.51
CA ILE A 543 28.01 -9.04 -9.47
C ILE A 543 26.91 -9.47 -8.50
N ALA A 544 26.44 -10.70 -8.56
CA ALA A 544 25.40 -11.19 -7.66
C ALA A 544 25.82 -11.10 -6.17
N ARG A 545 27.11 -11.37 -5.88
CA ARG A 545 27.66 -11.21 -4.53
C ARG A 545 27.77 -9.77 -4.09
N SER A 546 28.18 -8.86 -4.97
CA SER A 546 28.30 -7.42 -4.63
C SER A 546 26.96 -6.77 -4.30
N HIS A 547 25.85 -7.32 -4.81
CA HIS A 547 24.49 -6.87 -4.55
C HIS A 547 23.71 -7.74 -3.54
N ASP A 548 24.37 -8.69 -2.88
CA ASP A 548 23.76 -9.63 -1.91
C ASP A 548 22.51 -10.38 -2.46
N ASP A 549 22.48 -10.67 -3.76
CA ASP A 549 21.40 -11.43 -4.40
C ASP A 549 21.60 -12.95 -4.19
N GLN A 550 21.15 -13.44 -3.03
CA GLN A 550 21.39 -14.82 -2.62
C GLN A 550 20.77 -15.85 -3.58
N LEU A 551 19.63 -15.51 -4.19
CA LEU A 551 18.93 -16.41 -5.12
C LEU A 551 19.70 -16.50 -6.45
N GLU A 552 20.17 -15.37 -6.98
CA GLU A 552 20.95 -15.35 -8.20
C GLU A 552 22.32 -16.00 -7.99
N ILE A 553 22.97 -15.81 -6.83
CA ILE A 553 24.19 -16.53 -6.46
C ILE A 553 23.94 -18.05 -6.56
N ALA A 554 22.83 -18.55 -6.02
CA ALA A 554 22.52 -19.98 -6.09
C ALA A 554 22.37 -20.47 -7.52
N ARG A 555 21.70 -19.70 -8.40
CA ARG A 555 21.54 -20.03 -9.83
C ARG A 555 22.87 -20.05 -10.56
N VAL A 556 23.68 -19.02 -10.39
CA VAL A 556 25.00 -18.94 -11.04
C VAL A 556 25.92 -20.08 -10.59
N LEU A 557 25.89 -20.46 -9.31
CA LEU A 557 26.67 -21.59 -8.80
C LEU A 557 26.23 -22.93 -9.43
N GLN A 558 24.93 -23.12 -9.71
CA GLN A 558 24.46 -24.30 -10.45
C GLN A 558 24.99 -24.31 -11.89
N ASP A 559 24.90 -23.16 -12.57
CA ASP A 559 25.40 -23.03 -13.95
C ASP A 559 26.92 -23.21 -14.03
N LEU A 560 27.66 -22.67 -13.05
CA LEU A 560 29.10 -22.89 -12.92
C LEU A 560 29.43 -24.38 -12.68
N ALA A 561 28.67 -25.06 -11.82
CA ALA A 561 28.85 -26.47 -11.53
C ALA A 561 28.67 -27.31 -12.81
N GLU A 562 27.66 -26.99 -13.60
CA GLU A 562 27.40 -27.65 -14.87
C GLU A 562 28.51 -27.33 -15.91
N ALA A 563 28.99 -26.10 -15.98
CA ALA A 563 30.08 -25.69 -16.83
C ALA A 563 31.39 -26.45 -16.49
N TYR A 564 31.72 -26.57 -15.19
CA TYR A 564 32.90 -27.36 -14.76
C TYR A 564 32.74 -28.87 -14.99
N ARG A 565 31.51 -29.38 -14.86
CA ARG A 565 31.23 -30.79 -15.21
C ARG A 565 31.53 -31.06 -16.68
N ARG A 566 31.09 -30.18 -17.59
CA ARG A 566 31.38 -30.29 -19.04
C ARG A 566 32.86 -30.10 -19.34
N ALA A 567 33.58 -29.31 -18.57
CA ALA A 567 35.02 -29.11 -18.68
C ALA A 567 35.86 -30.23 -18.05
N GLY A 568 35.25 -31.34 -17.62
CA GLY A 568 35.97 -32.49 -17.06
C GLY A 568 36.53 -32.25 -15.64
N GLN A 569 35.98 -31.31 -14.88
CA GLN A 569 36.39 -30.99 -13.52
C GLN A 569 35.31 -31.37 -12.48
N PRO A 570 35.08 -32.69 -12.25
CA PRO A 570 33.95 -33.16 -11.43
C PRO A 570 34.02 -32.75 -9.95
N ASP A 571 35.23 -32.59 -9.39
CA ASP A 571 35.38 -32.20 -7.98
C ASP A 571 34.94 -30.77 -7.72
N ARG A 572 35.31 -29.85 -8.62
CA ARG A 572 34.83 -28.46 -8.56
C ARG A 572 33.33 -28.39 -8.78
N SER A 573 32.80 -29.13 -9.74
CA SER A 573 31.38 -29.24 -10.01
C SER A 573 30.62 -29.69 -8.75
N ARG A 574 31.05 -30.78 -8.09
CA ARG A 574 30.42 -31.28 -6.85
C ARG A 574 30.47 -30.26 -5.71
N ALA A 575 31.58 -29.54 -5.54
CA ALA A 575 31.72 -28.52 -4.53
C ALA A 575 30.74 -27.35 -4.73
N LEU A 576 30.62 -26.88 -5.99
CA LEU A 576 29.68 -25.78 -6.34
C LEU A 576 28.23 -26.22 -6.21
N HIS A 577 27.87 -27.43 -6.64
CA HIS A 577 26.52 -27.98 -6.43
C HIS A 577 26.13 -28.02 -4.95
N ARG A 578 27.00 -28.53 -4.08
CA ARG A 578 26.71 -28.52 -2.63
C ARG A 578 26.50 -27.11 -2.08
N ASN A 579 27.27 -26.14 -2.58
CA ASN A 579 27.13 -24.75 -2.16
C ASN A 579 25.81 -24.14 -2.66
N ALA A 580 25.48 -24.37 -3.94
CA ALA A 580 24.21 -23.95 -4.55
C ALA A 580 23.00 -24.53 -3.79
N ASP A 581 23.01 -25.84 -3.50
CA ASP A 581 21.94 -26.52 -2.76
C ASP A 581 21.75 -25.95 -1.35
N ARG A 582 22.86 -25.71 -0.64
CA ARG A 582 22.79 -25.11 0.69
C ARG A 582 22.18 -23.73 0.65
N LEU A 583 22.58 -22.92 -0.34
CA LEU A 583 22.08 -21.56 -0.51
C LEU A 583 20.61 -21.55 -0.93
N SER A 584 20.22 -22.40 -1.89
CA SER A 584 18.83 -22.57 -2.32
C SER A 584 17.90 -22.95 -1.17
N ARG A 585 18.33 -23.87 -0.29
CA ARG A 585 17.56 -24.22 0.91
C ARG A 585 17.44 -23.06 1.89
N ARG A 586 18.53 -22.30 2.07
CA ARG A 586 18.54 -21.11 2.93
C ARG A 586 17.60 -20.03 2.41
N CYS A 587 17.53 -19.84 1.10
CA CYS A 587 16.62 -18.92 0.44
C CYS A 587 15.14 -19.39 0.48
N GLY A 588 14.88 -20.67 0.78
CA GLY A 588 13.56 -21.28 0.63
C GLY A 588 13.23 -21.71 -0.81
N ALA A 589 14.20 -21.65 -1.74
CA ALA A 589 14.03 -21.96 -3.16
C ALA A 589 14.13 -23.47 -3.44
N LYS A 590 13.12 -24.22 -3.03
CA LYS A 590 13.10 -25.70 -3.17
C LYS A 590 13.16 -26.16 -4.64
N ALA A 591 12.62 -25.38 -5.56
CA ALA A 591 12.66 -25.67 -6.99
C ALA A 591 14.10 -25.70 -7.54
N LEU A 592 15.02 -24.91 -6.97
CA LEU A 592 16.44 -24.90 -7.34
C LEU A 592 17.25 -26.01 -6.65
N ALA A 593 16.78 -26.61 -5.56
CA ALA A 593 17.51 -27.58 -4.76
C ALA A 593 17.45 -29.02 -5.31
N GLY A 594 17.38 -29.23 -6.62
CA GLY A 594 17.59 -30.53 -7.26
C GLY A 594 16.49 -31.59 -7.09
N ASN A 595 15.32 -31.23 -6.53
CA ASN A 595 14.17 -32.13 -6.35
C ASN A 595 12.96 -31.78 -7.23
N ALA A 596 13.15 -31.06 -8.33
CA ALA A 596 12.13 -31.02 -9.36
C ALA A 596 12.08 -32.43 -9.99
N THR A 597 11.06 -33.20 -9.63
CA THR A 597 10.73 -34.47 -10.30
C THR A 597 10.67 -34.20 -11.80
N ALA A 598 11.44 -34.96 -12.55
CA ALA A 598 11.60 -34.88 -14.00
C ALA A 598 10.29 -35.29 -14.71
N GLU A 599 9.24 -34.52 -14.56
CA GLU A 599 7.99 -34.64 -15.31
C GLU A 599 7.69 -33.30 -15.96
N GLU A 600 8.29 -33.16 -17.12
CA GLU A 600 7.85 -32.53 -18.36
C GLU A 600 9.04 -31.99 -19.14
N LYS A 601 9.35 -32.69 -20.22
CA LYS A 601 10.41 -32.29 -21.17
C LYS A 601 10.01 -30.95 -21.82
N PRO A 602 10.96 -30.01 -22.02
CA PRO A 602 10.65 -28.76 -22.70
C PRO A 602 10.07 -29.05 -24.08
N VAL A 603 8.98 -28.36 -24.39
CA VAL A 603 8.38 -28.38 -25.73
C VAL A 603 9.34 -27.60 -26.63
N LEU A 604 10.05 -28.32 -27.52
CA LEU A 604 10.85 -27.69 -28.56
C LEU A 604 9.96 -26.87 -29.47
N ILE A 605 10.29 -25.59 -29.65
CA ILE A 605 9.63 -24.74 -30.66
C ILE A 605 9.98 -25.37 -32.05
N ARG A 606 8.92 -25.57 -32.81
CA ARG A 606 9.06 -25.84 -34.24
C ARG A 606 9.20 -24.52 -34.97
N SER A 607 10.07 -24.40 -35.94
CA SER A 607 10.11 -23.24 -36.82
C SER A 607 8.76 -23.06 -37.49
N SER A 608 8.43 -21.83 -37.92
CA SER A 608 7.14 -21.57 -38.61
C SER A 608 6.94 -22.48 -39.82
N ALA A 609 8.02 -22.89 -40.48
CA ALA A 609 8.02 -23.87 -41.56
C ALA A 609 7.60 -25.28 -41.05
N GLU A 610 8.09 -25.72 -39.91
CA GLU A 610 7.69 -26.98 -39.27
C GLU A 610 6.26 -26.96 -38.74
N ILE A 611 5.82 -25.80 -38.23
CA ILE A 611 4.43 -25.57 -37.80
C ILE A 611 3.46 -25.65 -38.98
N ARG A 612 3.80 -24.98 -40.09
CA ARG A 612 3.02 -25.03 -41.32
C ARG A 612 2.97 -26.45 -41.93
N SER A 613 4.05 -27.20 -41.82
CA SER A 613 4.09 -28.59 -42.29
C SER A 613 3.36 -29.59 -41.40
N ALA A 614 3.18 -29.28 -40.12
CA ALA A 614 2.44 -30.12 -39.16
C ALA A 614 0.93 -30.01 -39.25
N LEU A 615 0.42 -28.92 -39.83
CA LEU A 615 -1.02 -28.64 -39.96
C LEU A 615 -1.52 -29.02 -41.37
N SER A 616 -2.73 -29.56 -41.44
CA SER A 616 -3.40 -29.69 -42.74
C SER A 616 -3.77 -28.31 -43.30
N PRO A 617 -4.03 -28.18 -44.63
CA PRO A 617 -4.43 -26.90 -45.23
C PRO A 617 -5.69 -26.26 -44.57
N ALA A 618 -6.60 -27.07 -44.11
CA ALA A 618 -7.80 -26.57 -43.42
C ALA A 618 -7.50 -26.11 -41.99
N GLU A 619 -6.67 -26.89 -41.25
CA GLU A 619 -6.20 -26.50 -39.91
C GLU A 619 -5.32 -25.25 -39.96
N LEU A 620 -4.49 -25.09 -40.98
CA LEU A 620 -3.65 -23.91 -41.14
C LEU A 620 -4.48 -22.65 -41.38
N ARG A 621 -5.49 -22.69 -42.23
CA ARG A 621 -6.40 -21.55 -42.45
C ARG A 621 -7.15 -21.13 -41.18
N VAL A 622 -7.68 -22.10 -40.45
CA VAL A 622 -8.36 -21.82 -39.17
C VAL A 622 -7.36 -21.27 -38.15
N ALA A 623 -6.17 -21.84 -38.08
CA ALA A 623 -5.12 -21.40 -37.15
C ALA A 623 -4.66 -19.96 -37.45
N THR A 624 -4.50 -19.59 -38.73
CA THR A 624 -4.11 -18.23 -39.14
C THR A 624 -5.16 -17.21 -38.72
N LEU A 625 -6.43 -17.42 -39.07
CA LEU A 625 -7.51 -16.49 -38.67
C LEU A 625 -7.67 -16.40 -37.15
N ALA A 626 -7.52 -17.52 -36.45
CA ALA A 626 -7.57 -17.50 -34.99
C ALA A 626 -6.37 -16.78 -34.36
N ALA A 627 -5.19 -16.85 -34.98
CA ALA A 627 -3.99 -16.11 -34.59
C ALA A 627 -4.14 -14.60 -34.85
N ASP A 628 -4.90 -14.21 -35.88
CA ASP A 628 -5.24 -12.82 -36.18
C ASP A 628 -6.28 -12.21 -35.22
N GLY A 629 -6.85 -13.05 -34.32
CA GLY A 629 -7.78 -12.59 -33.28
C GLY A 629 -9.26 -12.72 -33.65
N GLU A 630 -9.57 -13.31 -34.82
CA GLU A 630 -10.95 -13.52 -35.29
C GLU A 630 -11.74 -14.45 -34.36
N ARG A 631 -13.01 -14.18 -34.15
CA ARG A 631 -13.91 -15.03 -33.33
C ARG A 631 -14.29 -16.29 -34.08
N ASN A 632 -14.62 -17.39 -33.39
CA ASN A 632 -15.04 -18.65 -34.02
C ASN A 632 -16.17 -18.46 -35.00
N ARG A 633 -17.11 -17.56 -34.76
CA ARG A 633 -18.21 -17.24 -35.62
C ARG A 633 -17.76 -16.57 -36.92
N ASP A 634 -16.84 -15.63 -36.81
CA ASP A 634 -16.33 -14.85 -37.94
C ASP A 634 -15.46 -15.76 -38.86
N ILE A 635 -14.65 -16.64 -38.24
CA ILE A 635 -13.87 -17.68 -38.93
C ILE A 635 -14.82 -18.65 -39.66
N ALA A 636 -15.89 -19.06 -39.02
CA ALA A 636 -16.85 -19.98 -39.60
C ALA A 636 -17.53 -19.38 -40.85
N GLU A 637 -17.89 -18.08 -40.77
CA GLU A 637 -18.50 -17.34 -41.89
C GLU A 637 -17.52 -17.16 -43.04
N GLN A 638 -16.28 -16.74 -42.76
CA GLN A 638 -15.24 -16.56 -43.79
C GLN A 638 -14.86 -17.84 -44.52
N LEU A 639 -14.84 -18.96 -43.81
CA LEU A 639 -14.42 -20.24 -44.37
C LEU A 639 -15.61 -21.10 -44.89
N GLY A 640 -16.85 -20.64 -44.72
CA GLY A 640 -18.03 -21.38 -45.15
C GLY A 640 -18.25 -22.69 -44.41
N ILE A 641 -17.89 -22.75 -43.11
CA ILE A 641 -18.03 -23.93 -42.24
C ILE A 641 -18.80 -23.60 -40.98
N THR A 642 -19.16 -24.60 -40.17
CA THR A 642 -19.85 -24.35 -38.90
C THR A 642 -18.90 -23.94 -37.78
N THR A 643 -19.38 -23.19 -36.78
CA THR A 643 -18.61 -22.86 -35.58
C THR A 643 -18.09 -24.10 -34.85
N SER A 644 -18.87 -25.15 -34.81
CA SER A 644 -18.44 -26.44 -34.24
C SER A 644 -17.26 -27.06 -35.00
N THR A 645 -17.24 -26.90 -36.34
CA THR A 645 -16.11 -27.35 -37.17
C THR A 645 -14.86 -26.53 -36.90
N VAL A 646 -15.00 -25.22 -36.69
CA VAL A 646 -13.86 -24.35 -36.27
C VAL A 646 -13.30 -24.81 -34.94
N GLU A 647 -14.14 -25.08 -33.95
CA GLU A 647 -13.72 -25.56 -32.61
C GLU A 647 -13.01 -26.92 -32.70
N GLN A 648 -13.49 -27.83 -33.55
CA GLN A 648 -12.82 -29.11 -33.78
C GLN A 648 -11.44 -28.92 -34.43
N HIS A 649 -11.33 -28.02 -35.42
CA HIS A 649 -10.03 -27.68 -36.00
C HIS A 649 -9.08 -27.06 -34.99
N LEU A 650 -9.55 -26.10 -34.21
CA LEU A 650 -8.70 -25.46 -33.15
C LEU A 650 -8.26 -26.48 -32.11
N THR A 651 -9.12 -27.37 -31.66
CA THR A 651 -8.76 -28.46 -30.75
C THR A 651 -7.64 -29.36 -31.32
N ARG A 652 -7.72 -29.69 -32.61
CA ARG A 652 -6.68 -30.48 -33.29
C ARG A 652 -5.39 -29.67 -33.47
N VAL A 653 -5.48 -28.40 -33.82
CA VAL A 653 -4.36 -27.48 -33.96
C VAL A 653 -3.62 -27.34 -32.61
N PHE A 654 -4.36 -27.05 -31.54
CA PHE A 654 -3.79 -26.93 -30.19
C PHE A 654 -3.04 -28.20 -29.78
N ARG A 655 -3.65 -29.36 -30.02
CA ARG A 655 -2.99 -30.66 -29.74
C ARG A 655 -1.76 -30.91 -30.59
N LYS A 656 -1.80 -30.59 -31.89
CA LYS A 656 -0.69 -30.80 -32.81
C LYS A 656 0.50 -29.88 -32.55
N LEU A 657 0.18 -28.60 -32.22
CA LEU A 657 1.21 -27.61 -31.93
C LEU A 657 1.60 -27.60 -30.45
N LYS A 658 0.91 -28.36 -29.60
CA LYS A 658 1.06 -28.40 -28.15
C LYS A 658 0.92 -27.03 -27.50
N VAL A 659 -0.03 -26.22 -27.96
CA VAL A 659 -0.41 -24.93 -27.41
C VAL A 659 -1.72 -25.07 -26.65
N GLY A 660 -1.88 -24.34 -25.53
CA GLY A 660 -3.04 -24.42 -24.65
C GLY A 660 -4.03 -23.27 -24.82
N SER A 661 -3.65 -22.20 -25.55
CA SER A 661 -4.48 -21.00 -25.71
C SER A 661 -4.38 -20.40 -27.11
N ARG A 662 -5.33 -19.48 -27.42
CA ARG A 662 -5.24 -18.69 -28.66
C ARG A 662 -4.06 -17.74 -28.69
N SER A 663 -3.68 -17.21 -27.55
CA SER A 663 -2.48 -16.37 -27.41
C SER A 663 -1.22 -17.15 -27.80
N GLU A 664 -1.08 -18.39 -27.31
CA GLU A 664 0.01 -19.27 -27.69
C GLU A 664 0.00 -19.61 -29.18
N LEU A 665 -1.19 -19.84 -29.76
CA LEU A 665 -1.35 -20.09 -31.19
C LEU A 665 -0.91 -18.88 -32.02
N ARG A 666 -1.28 -17.68 -31.62
CA ARG A 666 -0.89 -16.42 -32.27
C ARG A 666 0.63 -16.28 -32.33
N PHE A 667 1.31 -16.51 -31.22
CA PHE A 667 2.77 -16.50 -31.16
C PHE A 667 3.39 -17.58 -32.01
N ALA A 668 2.90 -18.82 -31.91
CA ALA A 668 3.44 -19.93 -32.70
C ALA A 668 3.32 -19.66 -34.21
N MET A 669 2.25 -19.03 -34.68
CA MET A 669 2.00 -18.76 -36.09
C MET A 669 2.77 -17.54 -36.63
N ARG A 670 3.09 -16.54 -35.77
CA ARG A 670 3.74 -15.28 -36.16
C ARG A 670 5.21 -15.19 -35.77
N ALA A 671 5.83 -16.27 -35.31
CA ALA A 671 7.21 -16.28 -34.84
C ALA A 671 8.20 -15.65 -35.85
N ASP A 672 7.97 -15.78 -37.16
CA ASP A 672 8.82 -15.21 -38.21
C ASP A 672 8.53 -13.72 -38.52
N GLU A 673 7.29 -13.23 -38.33
CA GLU A 673 6.92 -11.81 -38.57
C GLU A 673 7.36 -10.89 -37.43
N LEU A 674 7.56 -11.43 -36.23
CA LEU A 674 8.06 -10.70 -35.08
C LEU A 674 9.59 -10.68 -35.00
N LEU A 675 10.26 -11.39 -35.92
CA LEU A 675 11.73 -11.51 -36.04
C LEU A 675 12.30 -10.67 -37.20
N SER A 676 11.43 -10.09 -38.04
CA SER A 676 11.77 -9.13 -39.07
C SER A 676 11.48 -7.67 -38.58
#